data_73cbf0ae754764972e4b966073a0e078
#
_entry.id   73cbf0ae754764972e4b966073a0e078
#
_cell.length_a   1.000
_cell.length_b   1.000
_cell.length_c   1.000
_cell.angle_alpha   90.00
_cell.angle_beta   90.00
_cell.angle_gamma   90.00
#
_symmetry.space_group_name_H-M   'P 1'
#
loop_
_entity.id
_entity.type
_entity.pdbx_description
1 polymer ?
#
loop_
_entity_poly.entity_id
_entity_poly.type
_entity_poly.pdbx_seq_one_letter_code
_entity_poly.pdbx_strand_id
1 'polypeptide(L)'
;MPIHQPQQRTDVQSDRTGVQQAEAALVEHYPRLVRLAYVVLPPGLGRHRRVLTAHAVVQRALPAAGSKASGPRVPAQSRRTGPPAGSEGASADRVPAHPAYGWVRLRVLRAALAHERRPRWWPGRLPAPAALRPALPVVWGLRLFPRAGGVDELALDRALSAVDGPVRAAFALQLLEGLDESGVRELLAGAAVANAADAVRRAARLGRPDRAEAQAMLRSGEFDPCTVQTRPSDLLRRRHRVRAAAVAAALCVVAGGLAVAVEQGANGPGEDRSPAGVLAPVLDPAELMRTAAERWADTSRVDFTAWPARGGRTEDDALLGRALRAWAEPPESVRVSTTPGTAAVPPAEPPQLLFADEVDGAAVVLFHDSADRVVRYAEPLSGAGGAALDFARTDDADVTTGAAVVVSRTAEGARFLLAPWIAESTTRDLLAPDTPGRPLEVGPDGVTAEVPRPAAGGACDAWPVIQLRSSERIVEKHAFLLTDLGELAPTHLTYMPKPGRGTPARQPREATGPDALLAWARTACSLRTLAGSGVRSVNNWAFAEQKLPEGGTSADWVCTRADTWRGPGRVLVQFLAPAASPADPATVVADRDDTALCSKFGQHVLAGTHWRADSGRWYVLGAGSRAVTGIRATGEVRGAAGGPTLAVRAPRDADVELTASLREGGTLTAVH
;
A
#
# COMPACT_ATOMS: atom_id res chain seq x y z
N MET A 1 -45.19 -35.78 -46.02
CA MET A 1 -44.41 -34.64 -45.43
C MET A 1 -44.20 -34.91 -43.94
N PRO A 2 -43.01 -35.23 -43.50
CA PRO A 2 -42.71 -35.32 -42.06
C PRO A 2 -42.04 -34.04 -41.60
N ILE A 3 -42.55 -33.50 -40.49
CA ILE A 3 -42.05 -32.29 -39.83
C ILE A 3 -40.81 -32.66 -39.02
N HIS A 4 -39.63 -32.19 -39.48
CA HIS A 4 -38.39 -32.29 -38.70
C HIS A 4 -38.18 -31.00 -37.91
N GLN A 5 -38.56 -30.98 -36.61
CA GLN A 5 -38.01 -30.02 -35.64
C GLN A 5 -38.21 -30.47 -34.16
N PRO A 6 -37.28 -31.26 -33.59
CA PRO A 6 -36.94 -31.05 -32.21
C PRO A 6 -35.44 -30.99 -31.85
N GLN A 7 -34.52 -31.34 -32.75
CA GLN A 7 -33.09 -31.43 -32.41
C GLN A 7 -32.39 -30.09 -32.17
N GLN A 8 -32.75 -29.00 -32.88
CA GLN A 8 -32.11 -27.70 -32.68
C GLN A 8 -32.43 -27.02 -31.33
N ARG A 9 -33.61 -27.29 -30.72
CA ARG A 9 -33.98 -26.73 -29.42
C ARG A 9 -33.25 -27.41 -28.26
N THR A 10 -32.97 -28.69 -28.32
CA THR A 10 -32.21 -29.44 -27.31
C THR A 10 -30.74 -29.08 -27.31
N ASP A 11 -30.12 -28.84 -28.45
CA ASP A 11 -28.72 -28.43 -28.55
C ASP A 11 -28.47 -27.00 -28.01
N VAL A 12 -29.37 -26.06 -28.26
CA VAL A 12 -29.28 -24.68 -27.73
C VAL A 12 -29.49 -24.65 -26.20
N GLN A 13 -30.38 -25.51 -25.67
CA GLN A 13 -30.64 -25.62 -24.23
C GLN A 13 -29.45 -26.26 -23.51
N SER A 14 -28.82 -27.30 -24.06
CA SER A 14 -27.65 -27.96 -23.49
C SER A 14 -26.40 -27.05 -23.54
N ASP A 15 -26.20 -26.26 -24.56
CA ASP A 15 -25.10 -25.28 -24.65
C ASP A 15 -25.27 -24.14 -23.66
N ARG A 16 -26.50 -23.66 -23.43
CA ARG A 16 -26.77 -22.64 -22.39
C ARG A 16 -26.49 -23.16 -20.97
N THR A 17 -26.90 -24.39 -20.67
CA THR A 17 -26.65 -25.03 -19.36
C THR A 17 -25.15 -25.24 -19.14
N GLY A 18 -24.38 -25.62 -20.16
CA GLY A 18 -22.94 -25.76 -20.11
C GLY A 18 -22.20 -24.44 -19.86
N VAL A 19 -22.65 -23.34 -20.49
CA VAL A 19 -22.08 -22.00 -20.27
C VAL A 19 -22.36 -21.51 -18.86
N GLN A 20 -23.57 -21.67 -18.34
CA GLN A 20 -23.92 -21.31 -16.97
C GLN A 20 -23.09 -22.08 -15.94
N GLN A 21 -22.84 -23.38 -16.17
CA GLN A 21 -21.97 -24.18 -15.31
C GLN A 21 -20.51 -23.70 -15.36
N ALA A 22 -20.01 -23.29 -16.52
CA ALA A 22 -18.69 -22.72 -16.66
C ALA A 22 -18.57 -21.33 -15.99
N GLU A 23 -19.63 -20.51 -16.07
CA GLU A 23 -19.71 -19.23 -15.34
C GLU A 23 -19.70 -19.45 -13.82
N ALA A 24 -20.51 -20.37 -13.33
CA ALA A 24 -20.55 -20.72 -11.90
C ALA A 24 -19.17 -21.21 -11.43
N ALA A 25 -18.54 -22.12 -12.16
CA ALA A 25 -17.20 -22.63 -11.83
C ALA A 25 -16.12 -21.53 -11.89
N LEU A 26 -16.24 -20.56 -12.81
CA LEU A 26 -15.34 -19.43 -12.90
C LEU A 26 -15.47 -18.51 -11.67
N VAL A 27 -16.69 -18.20 -11.25
CA VAL A 27 -16.96 -17.35 -10.08
C VAL A 27 -16.48 -18.03 -8.79
N GLU A 28 -16.84 -19.28 -8.59
CA GLU A 28 -16.49 -20.05 -7.40
C GLU A 28 -14.98 -20.22 -7.23
N HIS A 29 -14.25 -20.43 -8.33
CA HIS A 29 -12.82 -20.71 -8.31
C HIS A 29 -11.98 -19.55 -8.86
N TYR A 30 -12.54 -18.33 -8.93
CA TYR A 30 -11.88 -17.16 -9.51
C TYR A 30 -10.48 -16.88 -8.94
N PRO A 31 -10.26 -16.83 -7.60
CA PRO A 31 -8.94 -16.57 -7.03
C PRO A 31 -7.90 -17.63 -7.43
N ARG A 32 -8.30 -18.89 -7.51
CA ARG A 32 -7.43 -20.00 -7.89
C ARG A 32 -6.99 -19.89 -9.35
N LEU A 33 -7.93 -19.56 -10.24
CA LEU A 33 -7.66 -19.35 -11.67
C LEU A 33 -6.76 -18.13 -11.92
N VAL A 34 -6.93 -17.05 -11.16
CA VAL A 34 -6.09 -15.86 -11.26
C VAL A 34 -4.67 -16.16 -10.80
N ARG A 35 -4.48 -16.88 -9.68
CA ARG A 35 -3.15 -17.33 -9.21
C ARG A 35 -2.47 -18.21 -10.25
N LEU A 36 -3.19 -19.18 -10.83
CA LEU A 36 -2.67 -20.01 -11.92
C LEU A 36 -2.20 -19.17 -13.11
N ALA A 37 -3.04 -18.26 -13.60
CA ALA A 37 -2.68 -17.38 -14.70
C ALA A 37 -1.48 -16.50 -14.37
N TYR A 38 -1.41 -15.95 -13.16
CA TYR A 38 -0.32 -15.09 -12.69
C TYR A 38 1.03 -15.81 -12.70
N VAL A 39 1.11 -17.04 -12.18
CA VAL A 39 2.37 -17.82 -12.16
C VAL A 39 2.83 -18.19 -13.56
N VAL A 40 1.90 -18.53 -14.47
CA VAL A 40 2.21 -18.92 -15.86
C VAL A 40 2.65 -17.73 -16.72
N LEU A 41 2.09 -16.53 -16.51
CA LEU A 41 2.45 -15.33 -17.27
C LEU A 41 3.93 -14.95 -17.05
N PRO A 42 4.60 -14.35 -18.07
CA PRO A 42 6.01 -14.00 -17.97
C PRO A 42 6.28 -12.97 -16.88
N PRO A 43 7.25 -13.22 -15.98
CA PRO A 43 7.66 -12.27 -14.94
C PRO A 43 8.14 -10.93 -15.50
N GLY A 44 8.72 -10.92 -16.69
CA GLY A 44 9.17 -9.72 -17.39
C GLY A 44 8.08 -8.69 -17.71
N LEU A 45 6.79 -9.03 -17.55
CA LEU A 45 5.69 -8.05 -17.62
C LEU A 45 5.69 -7.05 -16.45
N GLY A 46 6.42 -7.33 -15.39
CA GLY A 46 6.34 -6.61 -14.12
C GLY A 46 5.03 -6.91 -13.37
N ARG A 47 5.07 -6.84 -12.04
CA ARG A 47 3.96 -7.27 -11.17
C ARG A 47 2.62 -6.64 -11.55
N HIS A 48 2.58 -5.30 -11.65
CA HIS A 48 1.34 -4.58 -11.93
C HIS A 48 0.66 -5.07 -13.21
N ARG A 49 1.40 -5.07 -14.32
CA ARG A 49 0.86 -5.50 -15.61
C ARG A 49 0.51 -6.99 -15.63
N ARG A 50 1.28 -7.82 -14.94
CA ARG A 50 1.08 -9.26 -14.85
C ARG A 50 -0.21 -9.62 -14.09
N VAL A 51 -0.48 -8.97 -12.94
CA VAL A 51 -1.74 -9.12 -12.20
C VAL A 51 -2.93 -8.73 -13.06
N LEU A 52 -2.89 -7.55 -13.68
CA LEU A 52 -3.98 -7.09 -14.54
C LEU A 52 -4.20 -8.02 -15.73
N THR A 53 -3.12 -8.56 -16.31
CA THR A 53 -3.20 -9.53 -17.39
C THR A 53 -3.79 -10.86 -16.92
N ALA A 54 -3.46 -11.34 -15.71
CA ALA A 54 -4.01 -12.55 -15.13
C ALA A 54 -5.54 -12.44 -14.96
N HIS A 55 -6.03 -11.34 -14.40
CA HIS A 55 -7.47 -11.08 -14.32
C HIS A 55 -8.14 -11.04 -15.71
N ALA A 56 -7.52 -10.34 -16.66
CA ALA A 56 -8.05 -10.26 -18.04
C ALA A 56 -8.10 -11.63 -18.73
N VAL A 57 -7.11 -12.49 -18.51
CA VAL A 57 -7.07 -13.86 -19.03
C VAL A 57 -8.22 -14.70 -18.46
N VAL A 58 -8.45 -14.63 -17.16
CA VAL A 58 -9.52 -15.38 -16.49
C VAL A 58 -10.90 -14.90 -16.93
N GLN A 59 -11.14 -13.59 -16.96
CA GLN A 59 -12.43 -13.01 -17.39
C GLN A 59 -12.78 -13.33 -18.84
N ARG A 60 -11.78 -13.43 -19.73
CA ARG A 60 -11.96 -13.80 -21.15
C ARG A 60 -11.99 -15.30 -21.38
N ALA A 61 -11.89 -16.13 -20.36
CA ALA A 61 -11.97 -17.58 -20.50
C ALA A 61 -13.36 -18.06 -20.90
N LEU A 62 -14.42 -17.27 -20.63
CA LEU A 62 -15.78 -17.56 -21.09
C LEU A 62 -15.99 -17.11 -22.54
N PRO A 63 -16.82 -17.81 -23.32
CA PRO A 63 -17.20 -17.37 -24.66
C PRO A 63 -18.05 -16.10 -24.57
N ALA A 64 -17.81 -15.12 -25.47
CA ALA A 64 -18.67 -13.95 -25.55
C ALA A 64 -20.10 -14.36 -25.98
N ALA A 65 -21.11 -13.76 -25.34
CA ALA A 65 -22.50 -14.00 -25.71
C ALA A 65 -22.71 -13.64 -27.18
N GLY A 66 -23.17 -14.62 -28.02
CA GLY A 66 -23.39 -14.43 -29.43
C GLY A 66 -22.25 -14.85 -30.39
N SER A 67 -21.10 -15.31 -29.86
CA SER A 67 -20.04 -15.85 -30.74
C SER A 67 -20.42 -17.24 -31.21
N LYS A 68 -20.50 -17.43 -32.55
CA LYS A 68 -20.56 -18.76 -33.16
C LYS A 68 -19.21 -19.44 -32.95
N ALA A 69 -19.06 -20.08 -31.79
CA ALA A 69 -17.81 -20.67 -31.37
C ALA A 69 -17.54 -21.97 -32.08
N SER A 70 -16.63 -21.96 -33.05
CA SER A 70 -15.91 -23.14 -33.53
C SER A 70 -14.85 -23.55 -32.49
N GLY A 71 -15.26 -23.93 -31.28
CA GLY A 71 -14.37 -24.36 -30.18
C GLY A 71 -14.94 -25.58 -29.48
N PRO A 72 -14.14 -26.34 -28.71
CA PRO A 72 -14.61 -27.52 -28.01
C PRO A 72 -15.78 -27.15 -27.11
N ARG A 73 -16.88 -27.88 -27.25
CA ARG A 73 -18.12 -27.72 -26.46
C ARG A 73 -17.81 -27.97 -24.98
N VAL A 74 -18.47 -27.21 -24.09
CA VAL A 74 -18.44 -27.49 -22.66
C VAL A 74 -19.01 -28.90 -22.44
N PRO A 75 -18.31 -29.80 -21.75
CA PRO A 75 -18.80 -31.17 -21.53
C PRO A 75 -20.13 -31.15 -20.75
N ALA A 76 -21.19 -31.67 -21.33
CA ALA A 76 -22.44 -31.92 -20.62
C ALA A 76 -22.25 -33.05 -19.59
N GLN A 77 -22.80 -32.87 -18.37
CA GLN A 77 -22.76 -33.92 -17.37
C GLN A 77 -23.53 -35.15 -17.86
N SER A 78 -22.86 -36.28 -18.06
CA SER A 78 -23.53 -37.58 -18.02
C SER A 78 -23.95 -37.87 -16.58
N ARG A 79 -25.25 -38.04 -16.35
CA ARG A 79 -25.80 -38.47 -15.08
C ARG A 79 -25.18 -39.81 -14.68
N ARG A 80 -24.21 -39.81 -13.79
CA ARG A 80 -23.85 -41.00 -13.03
C ARG A 80 -24.60 -40.94 -11.71
N THR A 81 -25.54 -41.88 -11.59
CA THR A 81 -26.32 -42.19 -10.40
C THR A 81 -25.45 -42.76 -9.29
N GLY A 82 -25.64 -42.25 -8.08
CA GLY A 82 -25.39 -42.90 -6.80
C GLY A 82 -24.14 -42.44 -6.03
N PRO A 83 -24.33 -42.01 -4.79
CA PRO A 83 -23.25 -41.71 -3.88
C PRO A 83 -22.79 -42.94 -3.12
N PRO A 84 -21.49 -43.10 -2.80
CA PRO A 84 -21.13 -43.87 -1.61
C PRO A 84 -21.13 -42.95 -0.39
N ALA A 85 -21.89 -43.38 0.61
CA ALA A 85 -21.94 -42.79 1.94
C ALA A 85 -20.57 -42.94 2.65
N GLY A 86 -20.21 -41.91 3.44
CA GLY A 86 -19.25 -42.03 4.52
C GLY A 86 -17.87 -41.45 4.25
N SER A 87 -17.68 -40.18 4.59
CA SER A 87 -16.56 -39.67 5.42
C SER A 87 -16.70 -38.16 5.60
N GLU A 88 -17.18 -37.76 6.75
CA GLU A 88 -17.03 -36.41 7.30
C GLU A 88 -15.56 -36.15 7.58
N GLY A 89 -15.03 -35.04 7.06
CA GLY A 89 -13.63 -34.63 7.27
C GLY A 89 -12.88 -34.37 5.97
N ALA A 90 -13.43 -33.56 5.06
CA ALA A 90 -12.70 -33.14 3.86
C ALA A 90 -12.31 -31.67 3.98
N SER A 91 -11.01 -31.43 4.22
CA SER A 91 -10.35 -30.14 4.08
C SER A 91 -10.65 -29.50 2.72
N ALA A 92 -10.81 -28.16 2.72
CA ALA A 92 -11.12 -27.27 1.58
C ALA A 92 -10.09 -27.30 0.42
N ASP A 93 -9.22 -28.29 0.35
CA ASP A 93 -7.99 -28.31 -0.45
C ASP A 93 -8.01 -29.28 -1.65
N ARG A 94 -9.13 -30.02 -1.88
CA ARG A 94 -9.21 -30.93 -3.03
C ARG A 94 -9.56 -30.19 -4.31
N VAL A 95 -8.85 -30.53 -5.39
CA VAL A 95 -9.16 -30.09 -6.75
C VAL A 95 -10.61 -30.44 -7.08
N PRO A 96 -11.46 -29.47 -7.47
CA PRO A 96 -12.81 -29.78 -7.87
C PRO A 96 -12.82 -30.76 -9.05
N ALA A 97 -13.46 -31.91 -8.88
CA ALA A 97 -13.63 -32.90 -9.95
C ALA A 97 -14.71 -32.48 -10.99
N HIS A 98 -15.10 -31.18 -11.00
CA HIS A 98 -16.16 -30.69 -11.86
C HIS A 98 -15.66 -30.45 -13.29
N PRO A 99 -16.29 -31.06 -14.32
CA PRO A 99 -15.86 -30.95 -15.72
C PRO A 99 -15.77 -29.50 -16.22
N ALA A 100 -16.68 -28.63 -15.77
CA ALA A 100 -16.69 -27.21 -16.14
C ALA A 100 -15.46 -26.47 -15.61
N TYR A 101 -14.99 -26.77 -14.37
CA TYR A 101 -13.75 -26.20 -13.85
C TYR A 101 -12.53 -26.64 -14.69
N GLY A 102 -12.42 -27.92 -15.02
CA GLY A 102 -11.35 -28.44 -15.88
C GLY A 102 -11.30 -27.74 -17.23
N TRP A 103 -12.47 -27.50 -17.84
CA TRP A 103 -12.59 -26.77 -19.10
C TRP A 103 -12.15 -25.31 -18.99
N VAL A 104 -12.62 -24.56 -17.98
CA VAL A 104 -12.21 -23.16 -17.73
C VAL A 104 -10.72 -23.07 -17.46
N ARG A 105 -10.17 -23.95 -16.60
CA ARG A 105 -8.74 -24.04 -16.29
C ARG A 105 -7.87 -24.22 -17.54
N LEU A 106 -8.27 -25.13 -18.44
CA LEU A 106 -7.56 -25.35 -19.70
C LEU A 106 -7.56 -24.10 -20.60
N ARG A 107 -8.66 -23.36 -20.66
CA ARG A 107 -8.75 -22.11 -21.44
C ARG A 107 -7.87 -21.02 -20.84
N VAL A 108 -7.87 -20.86 -19.52
CA VAL A 108 -6.99 -19.92 -18.81
C VAL A 108 -5.52 -20.26 -19.09
N LEU A 109 -5.15 -21.54 -18.99
CA LEU A 109 -3.79 -22.01 -19.26
C LEU A 109 -3.35 -21.71 -20.70
N ARG A 110 -4.19 -22.02 -21.69
CA ARG A 110 -3.92 -21.70 -23.11
C ARG A 110 -3.74 -20.21 -23.34
N ALA A 111 -4.60 -19.38 -22.75
CA ALA A 111 -4.55 -17.94 -22.91
C ALA A 111 -3.31 -17.33 -22.23
N ALA A 112 -2.91 -17.82 -21.04
CA ALA A 112 -1.70 -17.39 -20.36
C ALA A 112 -0.42 -17.76 -21.17
N LEU A 113 -0.31 -18.99 -21.66
CA LEU A 113 0.80 -19.44 -22.48
C LEU A 113 0.90 -18.69 -23.83
N ALA A 114 -0.22 -18.21 -24.37
CA ALA A 114 -0.22 -17.44 -25.61
C ALA A 114 0.54 -16.11 -25.51
N HIS A 115 0.79 -15.57 -24.29
CA HIS A 115 1.51 -14.31 -24.10
C HIS A 115 3.01 -14.40 -24.46
N GLU A 116 3.59 -15.61 -24.50
CA GLU A 116 4.97 -15.83 -24.94
C GLU A 116 5.06 -16.42 -26.36
N ARG A 117 3.94 -16.94 -26.89
CA ARG A 117 3.93 -17.54 -28.22
C ARG A 117 4.00 -16.47 -29.31
N ARG A 118 5.04 -16.56 -30.14
CA ARG A 118 5.23 -15.70 -31.33
C ARG A 118 5.00 -16.53 -32.59
N PRO A 119 4.11 -16.08 -33.51
CA PRO A 119 4.05 -16.68 -34.85
C PRO A 119 5.38 -16.51 -35.57
N ARG A 120 5.76 -17.46 -36.40
CA ARG A 120 7.04 -17.44 -37.15
C ARG A 120 7.21 -16.19 -38.04
N TRP A 121 6.12 -15.59 -38.48
CA TRP A 121 6.09 -14.37 -39.31
C TRP A 121 6.13 -13.06 -38.49
N TRP A 122 6.11 -13.15 -37.11
CA TRP A 122 6.04 -11.96 -36.26
C TRP A 122 7.44 -11.39 -36.03
N PRO A 123 7.64 -10.05 -36.23
CA PRO A 123 8.93 -9.43 -36.02
C PRO A 123 9.49 -9.67 -34.61
N GLY A 124 10.74 -10.16 -34.51
CA GLY A 124 11.36 -10.53 -33.23
C GLY A 124 11.53 -9.37 -32.23
N ARG A 125 11.52 -8.12 -32.74
CA ARG A 125 11.63 -6.90 -31.92
C ARG A 125 10.31 -6.47 -31.27
N LEU A 126 9.15 -7.01 -31.69
CA LEU A 126 7.85 -6.68 -31.11
C LEU A 126 7.45 -7.72 -30.05
N PRO A 127 6.73 -7.30 -28.97
CA PRO A 127 6.17 -8.24 -28.02
C PRO A 127 5.15 -9.17 -28.70
N ALA A 128 4.92 -10.36 -28.14
CA ALA A 128 3.97 -11.32 -28.72
C ALA A 128 2.58 -10.66 -28.91
N PRO A 129 1.81 -11.05 -29.97
CA PRO A 129 0.53 -10.40 -30.29
C PRO A 129 -0.48 -10.40 -29.14
N ALA A 130 -0.47 -11.45 -28.30
CA ALA A 130 -1.32 -11.53 -27.12
C ALA A 130 -0.93 -10.50 -26.04
N ALA A 131 0.35 -10.12 -25.97
CA ALA A 131 0.86 -9.13 -25.02
C ALA A 131 0.53 -7.68 -25.42
N LEU A 132 0.14 -7.44 -26.65
CA LEU A 132 -0.33 -6.13 -27.16
C LEU A 132 -1.80 -5.86 -26.82
N ARG A 133 -2.55 -6.88 -26.43
CA ARG A 133 -3.96 -6.71 -26.05
C ARG A 133 -4.05 -5.89 -24.75
N PRO A 134 -5.07 -5.01 -24.59
CA PRO A 134 -5.29 -4.28 -23.36
C PRO A 134 -5.34 -5.24 -22.17
N ALA A 135 -4.60 -4.96 -21.12
CA ALA A 135 -4.50 -5.82 -19.94
C ALA A 135 -5.82 -5.94 -19.17
N LEU A 136 -6.73 -4.97 -19.32
CA LEU A 136 -8.03 -4.97 -18.67
C LEU A 136 -9.16 -4.65 -19.63
N PRO A 137 -10.31 -5.33 -19.45
CA PRO A 137 -11.56 -4.67 -19.71
C PRO A 137 -11.65 -3.49 -18.73
N VAL A 138 -11.98 -2.31 -19.25
CA VAL A 138 -12.28 -1.14 -18.40
C VAL A 138 -13.56 -1.46 -17.64
N VAL A 139 -13.45 -2.00 -16.44
CA VAL A 139 -14.59 -2.22 -15.57
C VAL A 139 -14.95 -0.84 -15.01
N TRP A 140 -16.00 -0.22 -15.57
CA TRP A 140 -16.59 1.03 -15.10
C TRP A 140 -15.62 2.24 -15.02
N GLY A 141 -14.51 2.23 -15.76
CA GLY A 141 -13.53 3.32 -15.76
C GLY A 141 -12.59 3.35 -14.54
N LEU A 142 -12.62 2.31 -13.73
CA LEU A 142 -11.75 2.17 -12.56
C LEU A 142 -10.37 1.63 -12.96
N ARG A 143 -9.30 2.19 -12.43
CA ARG A 143 -7.97 1.58 -12.46
C ARG A 143 -7.83 0.61 -11.30
N LEU A 144 -7.39 -0.59 -11.61
CA LEU A 144 -7.07 -1.60 -10.63
C LEU A 144 -5.57 -1.52 -10.32
N PHE A 145 -5.23 -1.40 -9.04
CA PHE A 145 -3.86 -1.42 -8.56
C PHE A 145 -3.66 -2.69 -7.74
N PRO A 146 -2.77 -3.59 -8.16
CA PRO A 146 -2.46 -4.76 -7.35
C PRO A 146 -1.69 -4.34 -6.11
N ARG A 147 -1.97 -5.02 -5.00
CA ARG A 147 -1.21 -4.88 -3.78
C ARG A 147 0.27 -5.18 -4.04
N ALA A 148 1.18 -4.48 -3.36
CA ALA A 148 2.61 -4.76 -3.46
C ALA A 148 2.93 -6.18 -2.96
N GLY A 149 3.79 -6.91 -3.66
CA GLY A 149 4.24 -8.25 -3.27
C GLY A 149 5.32 -8.24 -2.20
N GLY A 150 5.48 -9.37 -1.52
CA GLY A 150 6.54 -9.61 -0.54
C GLY A 150 7.89 -9.99 -1.17
N VAL A 151 8.90 -10.18 -0.31
CA VAL A 151 10.27 -10.59 -0.72
C VAL A 151 10.25 -12.00 -1.33
N ASP A 152 9.43 -12.89 -0.76
CA ASP A 152 9.28 -14.26 -1.22
C ASP A 152 8.70 -14.34 -2.63
N GLU A 153 7.82 -13.39 -2.98
CA GLU A 153 7.33 -13.27 -4.36
C GLU A 153 8.44 -12.84 -5.33
N LEU A 154 9.32 -11.93 -4.92
CA LEU A 154 10.46 -11.52 -5.75
C LEU A 154 11.46 -12.66 -5.96
N ALA A 155 11.74 -13.48 -4.94
CA ALA A 155 12.58 -14.65 -5.05
C ALA A 155 11.98 -15.68 -6.03
N LEU A 156 10.68 -15.96 -5.91
CA LEU A 156 9.97 -16.82 -6.84
C LEU A 156 9.96 -16.24 -8.27
N ASP A 157 9.72 -14.94 -8.43
CA ASP A 157 9.73 -14.29 -9.74
C ASP A 157 11.10 -14.36 -10.41
N ARG A 158 12.20 -14.28 -9.65
CA ARG A 158 13.56 -14.53 -10.17
C ARG A 158 13.73 -15.98 -10.65
N ALA A 159 13.29 -16.94 -9.84
CA ALA A 159 13.36 -18.36 -10.22
C ALA A 159 12.50 -18.66 -11.46
N LEU A 160 11.30 -18.07 -11.53
CA LEU A 160 10.39 -18.24 -12.67
C LEU A 160 10.84 -17.48 -13.93
N SER A 161 11.65 -16.42 -13.79
CA SER A 161 12.18 -15.68 -14.93
C SER A 161 13.25 -16.46 -15.70
N ALA A 162 13.91 -17.40 -15.04
CA ALA A 162 14.93 -18.27 -15.65
C ALA A 162 14.34 -19.41 -16.49
N VAL A 163 13.01 -19.59 -16.51
CA VAL A 163 12.35 -20.71 -17.19
C VAL A 163 11.24 -20.25 -18.13
N ASP A 164 10.95 -21.09 -19.13
CA ASP A 164 9.92 -20.82 -20.13
C ASP A 164 8.48 -21.06 -19.60
N GLY A 165 7.48 -20.55 -20.33
CA GLY A 165 6.07 -20.65 -19.99
C GLY A 165 5.57 -22.06 -19.72
N PRO A 166 5.92 -23.07 -20.53
CA PRO A 166 5.59 -24.48 -20.27
C PRO A 166 6.07 -25.01 -18.93
N VAL A 167 7.30 -24.66 -18.52
CA VAL A 167 7.87 -25.06 -17.21
C VAL A 167 7.14 -24.34 -16.07
N ARG A 168 6.87 -23.04 -16.18
CA ARG A 168 6.06 -22.32 -15.20
C ARG A 168 4.65 -22.91 -15.07
N ALA A 169 4.05 -23.30 -16.18
CA ALA A 169 2.73 -23.93 -16.18
C ALA A 169 2.76 -25.30 -15.48
N ALA A 170 3.77 -26.14 -15.74
CA ALA A 170 3.93 -27.41 -15.05
C ALA A 170 4.11 -27.21 -13.54
N PHE A 171 4.96 -26.26 -13.14
CA PHE A 171 5.20 -25.89 -11.74
C PHE A 171 3.90 -25.43 -11.04
N ALA A 172 3.16 -24.52 -11.65
CA ALA A 172 1.89 -24.01 -11.11
C ALA A 172 0.83 -25.13 -10.98
N LEU A 173 0.70 -26.01 -11.96
CA LEU A 173 -0.23 -27.13 -11.94
C LEU A 173 0.10 -28.16 -10.83
N GLN A 174 1.38 -28.40 -10.59
CA GLN A 174 1.82 -29.31 -9.51
C GLN A 174 1.60 -28.72 -8.11
N LEU A 175 1.89 -27.43 -7.91
CA LEU A 175 1.86 -26.81 -6.58
C LEU A 175 0.50 -26.21 -6.21
N LEU A 176 -0.15 -25.49 -7.14
CA LEU A 176 -1.45 -24.85 -6.87
C LEU A 176 -2.62 -25.82 -7.06
N GLU A 177 -2.54 -26.68 -8.09
CA GLU A 177 -3.61 -27.62 -8.45
C GLU A 177 -3.41 -28.99 -7.84
N GLY A 178 -2.22 -29.32 -7.31
CA GLY A 178 -1.93 -30.61 -6.70
C GLY A 178 -1.97 -31.78 -7.67
N LEU A 179 -1.81 -31.53 -8.97
CA LEU A 179 -1.87 -32.56 -10.00
C LEU A 179 -0.59 -33.42 -10.00
N ASP A 180 -0.77 -34.70 -10.28
CA ASP A 180 0.33 -35.62 -10.53
C ASP A 180 0.98 -35.37 -11.91
N GLU A 181 2.12 -35.97 -12.17
CA GLU A 181 2.85 -35.77 -13.44
C GLU A 181 2.06 -36.18 -14.67
N SER A 182 1.17 -37.18 -14.54
CA SER A 182 0.34 -37.65 -15.65
C SER A 182 -0.73 -36.64 -16.02
N GLY A 183 -1.42 -36.10 -15.01
CA GLY A 183 -2.45 -35.07 -15.20
C GLY A 183 -1.87 -33.75 -15.70
N VAL A 184 -0.66 -33.36 -15.22
CA VAL A 184 0.04 -32.17 -15.75
C VAL A 184 0.41 -32.36 -17.23
N ARG A 185 0.94 -33.53 -17.62
CA ARG A 185 1.29 -33.83 -19.02
C ARG A 185 0.06 -33.76 -19.95
N GLU A 186 -1.05 -34.34 -19.52
CA GLU A 186 -2.30 -34.32 -20.27
C GLU A 186 -2.81 -32.89 -20.48
N LEU A 187 -2.84 -32.07 -19.43
CA LEU A 187 -3.26 -30.66 -19.53
C LEU A 187 -2.33 -29.82 -20.39
N LEU A 188 -1.02 -30.00 -20.30
CA LEU A 188 -0.06 -29.30 -21.14
C LEU A 188 -0.19 -29.73 -22.60
N ALA A 189 -0.40 -31.01 -22.87
CA ALA A 189 -0.71 -31.50 -24.22
C ALA A 189 -2.02 -30.88 -24.74
N GLY A 190 -3.07 -30.87 -23.91
CA GLY A 190 -4.31 -30.17 -24.20
C GLY A 190 -4.12 -28.68 -24.46
N ALA A 191 -3.15 -28.03 -23.81
CA ALA A 191 -2.78 -26.65 -24.06
C ALA A 191 -1.85 -26.46 -25.29
N ALA A 192 -1.66 -27.48 -26.12
CA ALA A 192 -0.80 -27.50 -27.31
C ALA A 192 0.69 -27.16 -26.99
N VAL A 193 1.22 -27.74 -25.90
CA VAL A 193 2.64 -27.70 -25.54
C VAL A 193 3.32 -28.94 -26.14
N ALA A 194 4.28 -28.74 -27.05
CA ALA A 194 4.91 -29.85 -27.81
C ALA A 194 5.72 -30.81 -26.92
N ASN A 195 6.43 -30.29 -25.91
CA ASN A 195 7.35 -31.05 -25.06
C ASN A 195 6.88 -31.10 -23.59
N ALA A 196 5.62 -31.52 -23.35
CA ALA A 196 5.02 -31.54 -22.02
C ALA A 196 5.83 -32.36 -20.98
N ALA A 197 6.40 -33.50 -21.39
CA ALA A 197 7.23 -34.34 -20.52
C ALA A 197 8.52 -33.64 -20.05
N ASP A 198 9.16 -32.86 -20.93
CA ASP A 198 10.35 -32.10 -20.57
C ASP A 198 10.02 -30.94 -19.61
N ALA A 199 8.92 -30.24 -19.88
CA ALA A 199 8.44 -29.18 -19.00
C ALA A 199 8.18 -29.69 -17.56
N VAL A 200 7.57 -30.86 -17.42
CA VAL A 200 7.31 -31.51 -16.11
C VAL A 200 8.63 -31.85 -15.39
N ARG A 201 9.60 -32.48 -16.10
CA ARG A 201 10.90 -32.79 -15.50
C ARG A 201 11.66 -31.56 -15.04
N ARG A 202 11.64 -30.47 -15.82
CA ARG A 202 12.29 -29.20 -15.49
C ARG A 202 11.59 -28.50 -14.33
N ALA A 203 10.27 -28.54 -14.27
CA ALA A 203 9.48 -27.99 -13.17
C ALA A 203 9.76 -28.70 -11.83
N ALA A 204 9.95 -30.03 -11.85
CA ALA A 204 10.30 -30.80 -10.66
C ALA A 204 11.66 -30.40 -10.04
N ARG A 205 12.57 -29.81 -10.82
CA ARG A 205 13.86 -29.30 -10.34
C ARG A 205 13.74 -27.93 -9.66
N LEU A 206 12.75 -27.12 -10.02
CA LEU A 206 12.50 -25.80 -9.41
C LEU A 206 11.95 -25.91 -7.99
N GLY A 207 11.21 -26.97 -7.67
CA GLY A 207 10.58 -27.17 -6.36
C GLY A 207 11.47 -27.87 -5.32
N ARG A 208 12.76 -28.05 -5.54
CA ARG A 208 13.70 -28.61 -4.57
C ARG A 208 14.51 -27.49 -3.89
N PRO A 209 14.73 -27.47 -2.55
CA PRO A 209 14.61 -28.61 -1.64
C PRO A 209 13.28 -28.77 -0.91
N ASP A 210 12.37 -27.77 -0.87
CA ASP A 210 11.13 -27.92 -0.08
C ASP A 210 9.87 -27.57 -0.89
N ARG A 211 9.20 -28.63 -1.39
CA ARG A 211 7.93 -28.51 -2.13
C ARG A 211 6.79 -27.98 -1.25
N ALA A 212 6.79 -28.30 0.04
CA ALA A 212 5.76 -27.87 0.97
C ALA A 212 5.90 -26.38 1.26
N GLU A 213 7.12 -25.87 1.39
CA GLU A 213 7.41 -24.45 1.57
C GLU A 213 7.01 -23.64 0.33
N ALA A 214 7.36 -24.08 -0.87
CA ALA A 214 6.95 -23.44 -2.12
C ALA A 214 5.42 -23.42 -2.29
N GLN A 215 4.73 -24.48 -1.88
CA GLN A 215 3.28 -24.54 -1.90
C GLN A 215 2.63 -23.60 -0.88
N ALA A 216 3.16 -23.54 0.35
CA ALA A 216 2.71 -22.63 1.39
C ALA A 216 2.90 -21.17 0.98
N MET A 217 4.03 -20.86 0.35
CA MET A 217 4.32 -19.51 -0.17
C MET A 217 3.33 -19.09 -1.26
N LEU A 218 3.07 -19.93 -2.25
CA LEU A 218 2.10 -19.65 -3.32
C LEU A 218 0.66 -19.48 -2.82
N ARG A 219 0.34 -20.00 -1.63
CA ARG A 219 -0.97 -19.86 -0.97
C ARG A 219 -0.99 -18.75 0.08
N SER A 220 0.15 -18.17 0.40
CA SER A 220 0.23 -17.11 1.40
C SER A 220 -0.54 -15.85 0.96
N GLY A 221 -1.02 -15.06 1.93
CA GLY A 221 -1.64 -13.78 1.66
C GLY A 221 -0.70 -12.72 1.07
N GLU A 222 0.62 -12.93 1.19
CA GLU A 222 1.63 -12.07 0.55
C GLU A 222 1.70 -12.30 -0.97
N PHE A 223 1.46 -13.56 -1.40
CA PHE A 223 1.37 -13.95 -2.80
C PHE A 223 -0.09 -13.99 -3.26
N ASP A 224 -0.80 -12.88 -3.14
CA ASP A 224 -2.21 -12.82 -3.58
C ASP A 224 -2.41 -11.84 -4.75
N PRO A 225 -2.41 -12.33 -5.99
CA PRO A 225 -2.71 -11.50 -7.16
C PRO A 225 -4.20 -11.12 -7.24
N CYS A 226 -5.06 -11.65 -6.37
CA CYS A 226 -6.49 -11.36 -6.39
C CYS A 226 -6.85 -10.09 -5.61
N THR A 227 -6.01 -9.67 -4.66
CA THR A 227 -6.21 -8.42 -3.94
C THR A 227 -5.82 -7.24 -4.82
N VAL A 228 -6.82 -6.62 -5.45
CA VAL A 228 -6.67 -5.41 -6.25
C VAL A 228 -7.42 -4.27 -5.58
N GLN A 229 -6.74 -3.13 -5.46
CA GLN A 229 -7.35 -1.89 -4.99
C GLN A 229 -7.86 -1.11 -6.20
N THR A 230 -9.06 -0.53 -6.09
CA THR A 230 -9.63 0.32 -7.12
C THR A 230 -9.39 1.78 -6.76
N ARG A 231 -8.82 2.57 -7.68
CA ARG A 231 -8.71 4.02 -7.53
C ARG A 231 -9.64 4.71 -8.53
N PRO A 232 -10.65 5.46 -8.07
CA PRO A 232 -11.64 6.11 -8.94
C PRO A 232 -11.12 7.35 -9.69
N SER A 233 -9.86 7.74 -9.52
CA SER A 233 -9.24 8.93 -10.10
C SER A 233 -9.32 9.06 -11.63
N ASP A 234 -9.64 7.99 -12.35
CA ASP A 234 -9.65 8.00 -13.83
C ASP A 234 -10.98 8.37 -14.46
N LEU A 235 -12.10 8.29 -13.75
CA LEU A 235 -13.38 8.76 -14.28
C LEU A 235 -13.36 10.27 -14.49
N LEU A 236 -12.79 11.01 -13.54
CA LEU A 236 -12.62 12.45 -13.63
C LEU A 236 -11.60 12.81 -14.71
N ARG A 237 -10.42 12.19 -14.77
CA ARG A 237 -9.41 12.43 -15.82
C ARG A 237 -9.92 12.08 -17.21
N ARG A 238 -10.72 11.04 -17.38
CA ARG A 238 -11.32 10.69 -18.67
C ARG A 238 -12.40 11.72 -19.06
N ARG A 239 -13.21 12.16 -18.11
CA ARG A 239 -14.20 13.23 -18.33
C ARG A 239 -13.52 14.52 -18.73
N HIS A 240 -12.39 14.87 -18.08
CA HIS A 240 -11.57 16.03 -18.44
C HIS A 240 -10.87 15.87 -19.80
N ARG A 241 -10.33 14.69 -20.13
CA ARG A 241 -9.73 14.43 -21.45
C ARG A 241 -10.77 14.47 -22.57
N VAL A 242 -11.96 13.93 -22.35
CA VAL A 242 -13.07 14.00 -23.30
C VAL A 242 -13.57 15.44 -23.44
N ARG A 243 -13.67 16.18 -22.35
CA ARG A 243 -14.02 17.63 -22.38
C ARG A 243 -12.89 18.43 -23.02
N ALA A 244 -11.64 18.19 -22.69
CA ALA A 244 -10.49 18.85 -23.33
C ALA A 244 -10.39 18.51 -24.82
N ALA A 245 -10.68 17.26 -25.22
CA ALA A 245 -10.74 16.88 -26.64
C ALA A 245 -11.94 17.52 -27.34
N ALA A 246 -13.09 17.64 -26.68
CA ALA A 246 -14.25 18.34 -27.21
C ALA A 246 -14.00 19.85 -27.33
N VAL A 247 -13.33 20.47 -26.35
CA VAL A 247 -12.91 21.87 -26.37
C VAL A 247 -11.83 22.08 -27.45
N ALA A 248 -10.86 21.17 -27.58
CA ALA A 248 -9.85 21.25 -28.65
C ALA A 248 -10.48 21.08 -30.04
N ALA A 249 -11.46 20.18 -30.19
CA ALA A 249 -12.23 20.03 -31.44
C ALA A 249 -13.08 21.29 -31.73
N ALA A 250 -13.72 21.87 -30.71
CA ALA A 250 -14.46 23.12 -30.84
C ALA A 250 -13.53 24.30 -31.19
N LEU A 251 -12.33 24.35 -30.57
CA LEU A 251 -11.31 25.36 -30.90
C LEU A 251 -10.75 25.16 -32.30
N CYS A 252 -10.58 23.92 -32.78
CA CYS A 252 -10.19 23.65 -34.18
C CYS A 252 -11.29 24.06 -35.17
N VAL A 253 -12.58 23.88 -34.83
CA VAL A 253 -13.71 24.32 -35.64
C VAL A 253 -13.79 25.87 -35.64
N VAL A 254 -13.55 26.50 -34.48
CA VAL A 254 -13.53 27.97 -34.36
C VAL A 254 -12.30 28.54 -35.05
N ALA A 255 -11.11 27.90 -34.92
CA ALA A 255 -9.91 28.35 -35.62
C ALA A 255 -10.01 28.12 -37.14
N GLY A 256 -10.66 27.06 -37.59
CA GLY A 256 -10.98 26.80 -39.00
C GLY A 256 -12.01 27.83 -39.54
N GLY A 257 -12.99 28.18 -38.71
CA GLY A 257 -13.97 29.26 -39.04
C GLY A 257 -13.36 30.67 -39.03
N LEU A 258 -12.39 30.93 -38.12
CA LEU A 258 -11.67 32.22 -38.08
C LEU A 258 -10.65 32.36 -39.24
N ALA A 259 -10.04 31.27 -39.71
CA ALA A 259 -9.13 31.32 -40.87
C ALA A 259 -9.84 31.74 -42.14
N VAL A 260 -11.16 31.52 -42.24
CA VAL A 260 -12.01 32.00 -43.36
C VAL A 260 -12.49 33.43 -43.12
N ALA A 261 -12.50 33.93 -41.87
CA ALA A 261 -12.98 35.28 -41.50
C ALA A 261 -11.84 36.32 -41.35
N VAL A 262 -10.57 35.92 -41.28
CA VAL A 262 -9.42 36.84 -41.12
C VAL A 262 -8.92 37.45 -42.43
N GLU A 263 -9.52 37.11 -43.58
CA GLU A 263 -9.28 37.88 -44.81
C GLU A 263 -10.10 39.19 -44.94
N GLN A 264 -10.96 39.52 -43.94
CA GLN A 264 -11.67 40.79 -43.92
C GLN A 264 -11.70 41.40 -42.52
N GLY A 265 -10.75 42.30 -42.23
CA GLY A 265 -10.92 43.29 -41.16
C GLY A 265 -9.81 43.37 -40.12
N ALA A 266 -8.74 44.08 -40.47
CA ALA A 266 -7.80 44.65 -39.49
C ALA A 266 -8.44 45.86 -38.83
N ASN A 267 -8.37 45.88 -37.48
CA ASN A 267 -8.27 47.01 -36.55
C ASN A 267 -9.23 46.90 -35.36
N GLY A 268 -8.67 46.57 -34.18
CA GLY A 268 -9.26 46.78 -32.86
C GLY A 268 -8.23 46.52 -31.77
N PRO A 269 -8.11 47.32 -30.71
CA PRO A 269 -7.00 47.31 -29.78
C PRO A 269 -7.00 46.08 -28.90
N GLY A 270 -5.79 45.55 -28.64
CA GLY A 270 -5.56 44.38 -27.80
C GLY A 270 -5.98 44.61 -26.36
N GLU A 271 -6.86 43.76 -25.86
CA GLU A 271 -7.05 43.61 -24.43
C GLU A 271 -5.96 42.66 -23.90
N ASP A 272 -5.12 43.20 -23.04
CA ASP A 272 -4.19 42.45 -22.20
C ASP A 272 -4.97 41.41 -21.38
N ARG A 273 -4.81 40.13 -21.76
CA ARG A 273 -5.26 39.03 -20.92
C ARG A 273 -4.25 38.87 -19.78
N SER A 274 -4.47 39.63 -18.70
CA SER A 274 -3.79 39.44 -17.43
C SER A 274 -4.04 38.01 -16.89
N PRO A 275 -3.05 37.36 -16.25
CA PRO A 275 -3.19 36.03 -15.60
C PRO A 275 -4.36 35.99 -14.57
N ALA A 276 -4.78 37.14 -14.04
CA ALA A 276 -5.89 37.28 -13.10
C ALA A 276 -7.24 36.76 -13.61
N GLY A 277 -7.53 36.81 -14.91
CA GLY A 277 -8.79 36.31 -15.47
C GLY A 277 -8.93 34.77 -15.49
N VAL A 278 -7.83 34.04 -15.40
CA VAL A 278 -7.84 32.55 -15.39
C VAL A 278 -8.06 32.01 -13.97
N LEU A 279 -7.64 32.77 -12.95
CA LEU A 279 -7.77 32.37 -11.54
C LEU A 279 -9.10 32.85 -10.91
N ALA A 280 -9.83 33.76 -11.52
CA ALA A 280 -11.05 34.32 -10.96
C ALA A 280 -12.08 33.26 -10.48
N PRO A 281 -12.40 32.20 -11.25
CA PRO A 281 -13.33 31.16 -10.79
C PRO A 281 -12.77 30.27 -9.65
N VAL A 282 -11.46 30.15 -9.56
CA VAL A 282 -10.80 29.30 -8.54
C VAL A 282 -10.78 29.99 -7.17
N LEU A 283 -10.83 31.31 -7.16
CA LEU A 283 -10.78 32.17 -5.98
C LEU A 283 -12.16 32.58 -5.47
N ASP A 284 -13.24 32.16 -6.13
CA ASP A 284 -14.60 32.42 -5.72
C ASP A 284 -15.05 31.47 -4.61
N PRO A 285 -15.41 31.95 -3.40
CA PRO A 285 -15.95 31.11 -2.34
C PRO A 285 -17.18 30.30 -2.74
N ALA A 286 -18.00 30.79 -3.67
CA ALA A 286 -19.18 30.10 -4.17
C ALA A 286 -18.85 28.84 -4.99
N GLU A 287 -17.67 28.78 -5.58
CA GLU A 287 -17.20 27.61 -6.37
C GLU A 287 -16.48 26.56 -5.53
N LEU A 288 -16.28 26.77 -4.22
CA LEU A 288 -15.67 25.79 -3.33
C LEU A 288 -16.42 24.47 -3.36
N MET A 289 -15.67 23.37 -3.50
CA MET A 289 -16.27 22.04 -3.45
C MET A 289 -16.68 21.71 -2.02
N ARG A 290 -17.92 21.26 -1.85
CA ARG A 290 -18.48 20.78 -0.58
C ARG A 290 -18.94 19.35 -0.74
N THR A 291 -18.46 18.46 0.11
CA THR A 291 -18.83 17.04 0.12
C THR A 291 -20.03 16.84 1.03
N ALA A 292 -21.00 16.00 0.61
CA ALA A 292 -22.17 15.68 1.42
C ALA A 292 -21.78 15.02 2.75
N ALA A 293 -22.50 15.34 3.84
CA ALA A 293 -22.17 14.95 5.21
C ALA A 293 -21.96 13.43 5.41
N GLU A 294 -22.74 12.60 4.71
CA GLU A 294 -22.70 11.13 4.83
C GLU A 294 -21.87 10.44 3.73
N ARG A 295 -21.21 11.19 2.87
CA ARG A 295 -20.44 10.64 1.74
C ARG A 295 -19.39 9.61 2.16
N TRP A 296 -18.76 9.81 3.31
CA TRP A 296 -17.74 8.92 3.85
C TRP A 296 -18.24 7.49 4.14
N ALA A 297 -19.53 7.33 4.44
CA ALA A 297 -20.14 6.02 4.73
C ALA A 297 -20.49 5.24 3.45
N ASP A 298 -20.64 5.94 2.31
CA ASP A 298 -21.09 5.36 1.04
C ASP A 298 -19.98 5.33 -0.02
N THR A 299 -18.73 5.55 0.38
CA THR A 299 -17.59 5.54 -0.54
C THR A 299 -16.60 4.44 -0.23
N SER A 300 -16.00 3.86 -1.26
CA SER A 300 -14.85 2.96 -1.11
C SER A 300 -13.52 3.69 -0.92
N ARG A 301 -13.50 5.00 -1.12
CA ARG A 301 -12.33 5.86 -0.90
C ARG A 301 -12.59 6.69 0.34
N VAL A 302 -12.00 6.29 1.45
CA VAL A 302 -12.11 6.93 2.76
C VAL A 302 -10.81 7.70 3.03
N ASP A 303 -10.76 8.95 2.55
CA ASP A 303 -9.66 9.89 2.69
C ASP A 303 -10.22 11.33 2.75
N PHE A 304 -9.37 12.35 2.62
CA PHE A 304 -9.79 13.75 2.68
C PHE A 304 -10.89 14.13 1.68
N THR A 305 -11.00 13.44 0.55
CA THR A 305 -12.07 13.70 -0.43
C THR A 305 -13.46 13.33 0.07
N ALA A 306 -13.54 12.53 1.13
CA ALA A 306 -14.80 12.12 1.77
C ALA A 306 -15.20 13.02 2.96
N TRP A 307 -14.39 14.02 3.32
CA TRP A 307 -14.69 14.92 4.43
C TRP A 307 -15.75 15.95 4.03
N PRO A 308 -16.83 16.10 4.81
CA PRO A 308 -17.76 17.24 4.65
C PRO A 308 -17.13 18.52 5.21
N ALA A 309 -17.60 19.66 4.74
CA ALA A 309 -17.29 20.94 5.37
C ALA A 309 -17.94 21.04 6.76
N ARG A 310 -17.18 21.45 7.78
CA ARG A 310 -17.63 21.57 9.17
C ARG A 310 -17.16 22.89 9.77
N GLY A 311 -17.82 23.32 10.86
CA GLY A 311 -17.57 24.56 11.55
C GLY A 311 -18.65 25.61 11.31
N GLY A 312 -18.74 26.60 12.18
CA GLY A 312 -19.79 27.63 12.16
C GLY A 312 -19.59 28.72 11.11
N ARG A 313 -18.41 28.78 10.45
CA ARG A 313 -18.06 29.82 9.47
C ARG A 313 -17.92 29.32 8.03
N THR A 314 -18.47 28.15 7.72
CA THR A 314 -18.40 27.56 6.36
C THR A 314 -19.09 28.36 5.28
N GLU A 315 -20.00 29.27 5.65
CA GLU A 315 -20.73 30.17 4.75
C GLU A 315 -20.24 31.65 4.86
N ASP A 316 -19.10 31.89 5.52
CA ASP A 316 -18.49 33.21 5.61
C ASP A 316 -17.63 33.50 4.37
N ASP A 317 -18.28 34.02 3.31
CA ASP A 317 -17.62 34.32 2.03
C ASP A 317 -16.48 35.33 2.19
N ALA A 318 -16.55 36.21 3.18
CA ALA A 318 -15.50 37.20 3.43
C ALA A 318 -14.23 36.52 3.97
N LEU A 319 -14.35 35.58 4.94
CA LEU A 319 -13.26 34.80 5.47
C LEU A 319 -12.69 33.85 4.40
N LEU A 320 -13.56 33.07 3.73
CA LEU A 320 -13.17 32.15 2.68
C LEU A 320 -12.45 32.84 1.53
N GLY A 321 -12.94 34.01 1.11
CA GLY A 321 -12.31 34.83 0.08
C GLY A 321 -10.94 35.38 0.49
N ARG A 322 -10.74 35.74 1.78
CA ARG A 322 -9.40 36.12 2.28
C ARG A 322 -8.45 34.96 2.26
N ALA A 323 -8.88 33.78 2.71
CA ALA A 323 -8.08 32.55 2.72
C ALA A 323 -7.65 32.13 1.30
N LEU A 324 -8.57 32.15 0.33
CA LEU A 324 -8.27 31.83 -1.08
C LEU A 324 -7.30 32.83 -1.71
N ARG A 325 -7.49 34.16 -1.45
CA ARG A 325 -6.55 35.18 -1.95
C ARG A 325 -5.16 35.03 -1.33
N ALA A 326 -5.09 34.79 -0.01
CA ALA A 326 -3.82 34.54 0.64
C ALA A 326 -3.10 33.28 0.09
N TRP A 327 -3.87 32.28 -0.33
CA TRP A 327 -3.31 31.09 -0.99
C TRP A 327 -2.84 31.40 -2.42
N ALA A 328 -3.58 32.17 -3.18
CA ALA A 328 -3.22 32.51 -4.56
C ALA A 328 -2.00 33.42 -4.63
N GLU A 329 -1.94 34.42 -3.76
CA GLU A 329 -0.87 35.41 -3.72
C GLU A 329 -0.64 35.83 -2.24
N PRO A 330 0.22 35.11 -1.51
CA PRO A 330 0.46 35.36 -0.09
C PRO A 330 1.08 36.75 0.10
N PRO A 331 0.41 37.68 0.81
CA PRO A 331 1.03 38.94 1.22
C PRO A 331 2.26 38.70 2.12
N GLU A 332 3.20 39.64 2.17
CA GLU A 332 4.39 39.56 3.05
C GLU A 332 4.03 39.38 4.53
N SER A 333 2.85 39.87 4.95
CA SER A 333 2.35 39.68 6.32
C SER A 333 1.84 38.28 6.62
N VAL A 334 1.72 37.39 5.63
CA VAL A 334 1.30 35.98 5.79
C VAL A 334 2.52 35.09 5.91
N ARG A 335 2.64 34.40 7.03
CA ARG A 335 3.68 33.39 7.21
C ARG A 335 3.31 32.14 6.44
N VAL A 336 4.12 31.75 5.47
CA VAL A 336 3.94 30.53 4.71
C VAL A 336 4.84 29.43 5.24
N SER A 337 4.29 28.24 5.53
CA SER A 337 5.05 27.04 5.87
C SER A 337 4.64 25.85 5.01
N THR A 338 5.57 24.98 4.71
CA THR A 338 5.33 23.79 3.89
C THR A 338 6.01 22.56 4.51
N THR A 339 5.33 21.41 4.48
CA THR A 339 6.01 20.16 4.77
C THR A 339 7.03 19.84 3.67
N PRO A 340 8.13 19.14 3.97
CA PRO A 340 9.17 18.83 3.00
C PRO A 340 8.60 18.21 1.70
N GLY A 341 8.95 18.83 0.57
CA GLY A 341 8.50 18.39 -0.75
C GLY A 341 7.07 18.80 -1.14
N THR A 342 6.42 19.70 -0.37
CA THR A 342 5.12 20.28 -0.70
C THR A 342 5.31 21.63 -1.37
N ALA A 343 4.69 21.84 -2.53
CA ALA A 343 4.74 23.12 -3.22
C ALA A 343 3.65 24.08 -2.70
N ALA A 344 4.06 25.30 -2.34
CA ALA A 344 3.15 26.39 -1.94
C ALA A 344 2.64 27.15 -3.17
N VAL A 345 2.02 26.44 -4.12
CA VAL A 345 1.46 27.04 -5.33
C VAL A 345 -0.05 27.23 -5.20
N PRO A 346 -0.66 28.17 -5.94
CA PRO A 346 -2.11 28.33 -5.99
C PRO A 346 -2.83 27.02 -6.36
N PRO A 347 -4.11 26.86 -5.98
CA PRO A 347 -4.90 25.71 -6.40
C PRO A 347 -5.18 25.81 -7.92
N ALA A 348 -5.09 24.66 -8.62
CA ALA A 348 -5.35 24.61 -10.06
C ALA A 348 -6.85 24.54 -10.40
N GLU A 349 -7.67 24.14 -9.44
CA GLU A 349 -9.12 23.98 -9.52
C GLU A 349 -9.72 24.44 -8.18
N PRO A 350 -11.02 24.79 -8.11
CA PRO A 350 -11.66 25.13 -6.85
C PRO A 350 -11.41 24.03 -5.81
N PRO A 351 -10.81 24.37 -4.65
CA PRO A 351 -10.49 23.38 -3.64
C PRO A 351 -11.74 22.94 -2.87
N GLN A 352 -11.63 21.80 -2.19
CA GLN A 352 -12.65 21.32 -1.28
C GLN A 352 -12.49 22.02 0.07
N LEU A 353 -13.59 22.58 0.60
CA LEU A 353 -13.65 23.09 1.96
C LEU A 353 -13.82 21.91 2.94
N LEU A 354 -12.93 21.82 3.93
CA LEU A 354 -13.01 20.82 4.99
C LEU A 354 -13.50 21.42 6.32
N PHE A 355 -13.10 22.67 6.61
CA PHE A 355 -13.41 23.32 7.88
C PHE A 355 -13.33 24.84 7.77
N ALA A 356 -14.21 25.54 8.48
CA ALA A 356 -14.08 26.98 8.74
C ALA A 356 -14.75 27.34 10.07
N ASP A 357 -13.95 27.75 11.05
CA ASP A 357 -14.45 28.17 12.37
C ASP A 357 -13.41 28.99 13.14
N GLU A 358 -13.76 29.41 14.34
CA GLU A 358 -12.87 30.06 15.31
C GLU A 358 -12.28 29.04 16.27
N VAL A 359 -10.96 28.95 16.31
CA VAL A 359 -10.22 28.04 17.20
C VAL A 359 -9.07 28.79 17.87
N ASP A 360 -9.00 28.74 19.20
CA ASP A 360 -7.93 29.35 20.02
C ASP A 360 -7.62 30.82 19.62
N GLY A 361 -8.65 31.62 19.41
CA GLY A 361 -8.52 33.06 19.09
C GLY A 361 -8.10 33.38 17.65
N ALA A 362 -8.17 32.41 16.74
CA ALA A 362 -7.94 32.56 15.31
C ALA A 362 -9.14 32.07 14.50
N ALA A 363 -9.44 32.72 13.37
CA ALA A 363 -10.31 32.18 12.35
C ALA A 363 -9.48 31.20 11.49
N VAL A 364 -9.89 29.94 11.43
CA VAL A 364 -9.16 28.87 10.78
C VAL A 364 -9.97 28.31 9.62
N VAL A 365 -9.34 28.18 8.45
CA VAL A 365 -9.94 27.53 7.27
C VAL A 365 -9.04 26.39 6.80
N LEU A 366 -9.63 25.22 6.55
CA LEU A 366 -8.94 24.08 5.97
C LEU A 366 -9.50 23.76 4.59
N PHE A 367 -8.60 23.59 3.65
CA PHE A 367 -8.90 23.16 2.30
C PHE A 367 -8.18 21.85 1.95
N HIS A 368 -8.75 21.11 1.00
CA HIS A 368 -8.08 20.02 0.31
C HIS A 368 -8.16 20.24 -1.20
N ASP A 369 -7.08 20.07 -1.93
CA ASP A 369 -7.03 20.36 -3.36
C ASP A 369 -6.78 19.13 -4.25
N SER A 370 -6.89 19.32 -5.56
CA SER A 370 -6.69 18.28 -6.58
C SER A 370 -5.23 17.80 -6.70
N ALA A 371 -4.27 18.47 -6.03
CA ALA A 371 -2.88 18.06 -5.93
C ALA A 371 -2.60 17.23 -4.66
N ASP A 372 -3.64 16.71 -4.01
CA ASP A 372 -3.58 15.93 -2.76
C ASP A 372 -2.82 16.69 -1.65
N ARG A 373 -3.17 17.99 -1.45
CA ARG A 373 -2.65 18.81 -0.35
C ARG A 373 -3.77 19.22 0.59
N VAL A 374 -3.48 19.19 1.89
CA VAL A 374 -4.26 19.92 2.90
C VAL A 374 -3.60 21.28 3.11
N VAL A 375 -4.38 22.33 3.07
CA VAL A 375 -3.95 23.71 3.25
C VAL A 375 -4.70 24.32 4.40
N ARG A 376 -3.99 24.87 5.40
CA ARG A 376 -4.55 25.57 6.55
C ARG A 376 -4.26 27.06 6.43
N TYR A 377 -5.29 27.85 6.41
CA TYR A 377 -5.22 29.29 6.64
C TYR A 377 -5.66 29.60 8.07
N ALA A 378 -4.95 30.47 8.77
CA ALA A 378 -5.34 30.95 10.09
C ALA A 378 -5.03 32.45 10.23
N GLU A 379 -6.03 33.25 10.63
CA GLU A 379 -5.88 34.66 10.90
C GLU A 379 -6.30 34.99 12.34
N PRO A 380 -5.51 35.78 13.10
CA PRO A 380 -5.89 36.17 14.46
C PRO A 380 -7.16 37.02 14.50
N LEU A 381 -8.08 36.72 15.41
CA LEU A 381 -9.31 37.50 15.60
C LEU A 381 -9.05 38.90 16.19
N SER A 382 -7.97 39.02 16.95
CA SER A 382 -7.60 40.30 17.59
C SER A 382 -6.98 41.32 16.65
N GLY A 383 -6.73 40.97 15.39
CA GLY A 383 -6.01 41.78 14.42
C GLY A 383 -4.54 42.04 14.76
N ALA A 384 -4.04 41.53 15.89
CA ALA A 384 -2.64 41.55 16.27
C ALA A 384 -1.93 40.30 15.80
N GLY A 385 -0.89 40.42 14.99
CA GLY A 385 -0.15 39.30 14.38
C GLY A 385 -0.51 39.05 12.91
N GLY A 386 0.37 38.39 12.18
CA GLY A 386 0.16 38.02 10.78
C GLY A 386 -0.63 36.72 10.66
N ALA A 387 -1.35 36.57 9.55
CA ALA A 387 -1.98 35.33 9.21
C ALA A 387 -0.93 34.23 8.87
N ALA A 388 -1.31 32.97 8.95
CA ALA A 388 -0.48 31.83 8.60
C ALA A 388 -1.14 30.99 7.50
N LEU A 389 -0.32 30.47 6.60
CA LEU A 389 -0.72 29.57 5.52
C LEU A 389 0.22 28.36 5.52
N ASP A 390 -0.31 27.22 5.88
CA ASP A 390 0.46 25.99 6.04
C ASP A 390 0.01 24.95 5.03
N PHE A 391 0.99 24.26 4.41
CA PHE A 391 0.74 23.25 3.38
C PHE A 391 1.28 21.88 3.80
N ALA A 392 0.46 20.85 3.67
CA ALA A 392 0.88 19.48 3.86
C ALA A 392 0.46 18.60 2.67
N ARG A 393 1.37 17.75 2.21
CA ARG A 393 1.04 16.68 1.26
C ARG A 393 0.24 15.61 1.95
N THR A 394 -0.71 15.04 1.22
CA THR A 394 -1.58 13.96 1.68
C THR A 394 -1.76 12.88 0.61
N ASP A 395 -0.76 12.72 -0.27
CA ASP A 395 -0.80 11.72 -1.35
C ASP A 395 -1.04 10.33 -0.80
N ASP A 396 -2.00 9.61 -1.38
CA ASP A 396 -2.35 8.26 -0.96
C ASP A 396 -2.79 8.15 0.52
N ALA A 397 -3.37 9.22 1.08
CA ALA A 397 -4.00 9.15 2.39
C ALA A 397 -5.08 8.05 2.40
N ASP A 398 -5.23 7.39 3.53
CA ASP A 398 -6.16 6.30 3.77
C ASP A 398 -6.97 6.55 5.06
N VAL A 399 -7.71 5.54 5.51
CA VAL A 399 -8.54 5.62 6.73
C VAL A 399 -7.76 6.10 7.95
N THR A 400 -6.47 5.76 8.07
CA THR A 400 -5.63 6.11 9.22
C THR A 400 -4.89 7.42 9.02
N THR A 401 -4.22 7.59 7.89
CA THR A 401 -3.39 8.77 7.60
C THR A 401 -4.20 10.00 7.19
N GLY A 402 -5.46 9.81 6.80
CA GLY A 402 -6.44 10.86 6.57
C GLY A 402 -7.43 11.05 7.73
N ALA A 403 -7.13 10.50 8.93
CA ALA A 403 -8.07 10.49 10.05
C ALA A 403 -8.11 11.78 10.87
N ALA A 404 -7.09 12.63 10.78
CA ALA A 404 -7.00 13.86 11.55
C ALA A 404 -6.15 14.92 10.85
N VAL A 405 -6.44 16.19 11.14
CA VAL A 405 -5.65 17.36 10.72
C VAL A 405 -5.52 18.31 11.90
N VAL A 406 -4.35 18.91 12.08
CA VAL A 406 -4.12 19.93 13.11
C VAL A 406 -4.81 21.25 12.69
N VAL A 407 -5.76 21.70 13.48
CA VAL A 407 -6.44 23.00 13.28
C VAL A 407 -5.77 24.12 14.06
N SER A 408 -5.27 23.82 15.27
CA SER A 408 -4.56 24.79 16.10
C SER A 408 -3.37 24.13 16.79
N ARG A 409 -2.33 24.93 17.04
CA ARG A 409 -1.15 24.52 17.76
C ARG A 409 -0.66 25.66 18.66
N THR A 410 -0.62 25.38 19.95
CA THR A 410 -0.16 26.29 21.00
C THR A 410 1.21 25.84 21.54
N ALA A 411 1.72 26.52 22.56
CA ALA A 411 2.91 26.07 23.29
C ALA A 411 2.63 24.79 24.09
N GLU A 412 1.41 24.62 24.58
CA GLU A 412 0.96 23.54 25.46
C GLU A 412 0.53 22.30 24.67
N GLY A 413 -0.14 22.48 23.53
CA GLY A 413 -0.75 21.37 22.83
C GLY A 413 -1.14 21.64 21.39
N ALA A 414 -1.90 20.69 20.85
CA ALA A 414 -2.52 20.81 19.52
C ALA A 414 -3.98 20.34 19.57
N ARG A 415 -4.82 20.96 18.74
CA ARG A 415 -6.19 20.52 18.48
C ARG A 415 -6.28 19.93 17.10
N PHE A 416 -7.04 18.87 16.98
CA PHE A 416 -7.22 18.14 15.74
C PHE A 416 -8.67 18.20 15.27
N LEU A 417 -8.87 18.41 14.00
CA LEU A 417 -10.13 18.08 13.34
C LEU A 417 -10.09 16.59 13.01
N LEU A 418 -10.99 15.80 13.58
CA LEU A 418 -11.07 14.37 13.31
C LEU A 418 -11.92 14.10 12.07
N ALA A 419 -11.59 13.05 11.34
CA ALA A 419 -12.37 12.58 10.21
C ALA A 419 -13.78 12.15 10.63
N PRO A 420 -14.80 12.29 9.74
CA PRO A 420 -16.19 11.96 10.07
C PRO A 420 -16.42 10.47 10.34
N TRP A 421 -15.51 9.61 9.94
CA TRP A 421 -15.58 8.16 10.19
C TRP A 421 -14.95 7.73 11.52
N ILE A 422 -14.47 8.64 12.36
CA ILE A 422 -13.94 8.30 13.66
C ILE A 422 -15.11 8.16 14.65
N ALA A 423 -15.21 6.98 15.27
CA ALA A 423 -16.28 6.67 16.23
C ALA A 423 -15.84 6.85 17.69
N GLU A 424 -14.55 6.61 17.98
CA GLU A 424 -14.00 6.73 19.33
C GLU A 424 -12.65 7.42 19.29
N SER A 425 -12.38 8.25 20.30
CA SER A 425 -11.14 8.99 20.48
C SER A 425 -10.69 8.96 21.93
N THR A 426 -9.41 8.64 22.15
CA THR A 426 -8.77 8.67 23.46
C THR A 426 -7.37 9.25 23.33
N THR A 427 -6.82 9.75 24.44
CA THR A 427 -5.40 10.09 24.55
C THR A 427 -4.70 9.08 25.46
N ARG A 428 -3.43 8.82 25.19
CA ARG A 428 -2.56 8.04 26.06
C ARG A 428 -1.12 8.53 26.00
N ASP A 429 -0.36 8.15 27.01
CA ASP A 429 1.09 8.35 27.03
C ASP A 429 1.79 7.05 26.62
N LEU A 430 2.63 7.10 25.59
CA LEU A 430 3.42 5.93 25.18
C LEU A 430 4.43 5.50 26.25
N LEU A 431 4.92 6.41 27.08
CA LEU A 431 5.85 6.07 28.15
C LEU A 431 5.18 5.40 29.37
N ALA A 432 3.85 5.40 29.39
CA ALA A 432 3.03 4.71 30.41
C ALA A 432 2.15 3.63 29.74
N PRO A 433 2.75 2.56 29.14
CA PRO A 433 2.06 1.58 28.30
C PRO A 433 0.92 0.84 29.02
N ASP A 434 1.03 0.65 30.32
CA ASP A 434 0.04 -0.04 31.16
C ASP A 434 -1.12 0.88 31.61
N THR A 435 -0.99 2.20 31.39
CA THR A 435 -2.04 3.15 31.75
C THR A 435 -3.11 3.17 30.68
N PRO A 436 -4.39 2.94 31.04
CA PRO A 436 -5.50 3.04 30.09
C PRO A 436 -5.57 4.42 29.44
N GLY A 437 -5.99 4.46 28.17
CA GLY A 437 -6.28 5.73 27.50
C GLY A 437 -7.43 6.49 28.19
N ARG A 438 -7.35 7.82 28.14
CA ARG A 438 -8.39 8.72 28.65
C ARG A 438 -9.27 9.18 27.50
N PRO A 439 -10.60 9.26 27.66
CA PRO A 439 -11.47 9.83 26.63
C PRO A 439 -10.96 11.21 26.18
N LEU A 440 -10.93 11.44 24.88
CA LEU A 440 -10.63 12.73 24.29
C LEU A 440 -11.95 13.37 23.87
N GLU A 441 -12.29 14.50 24.47
CA GLU A 441 -13.49 15.24 24.12
C GLU A 441 -13.38 15.80 22.70
N VAL A 442 -14.48 15.69 21.95
CA VAL A 442 -14.60 16.17 20.56
C VAL A 442 -15.85 17.02 20.47
N GLY A 443 -15.70 18.23 19.97
CA GLY A 443 -16.81 19.15 19.73
C GLY A 443 -17.75 18.66 18.61
N PRO A 444 -18.93 19.25 18.48
CA PRO A 444 -19.90 18.90 17.44
C PRO A 444 -19.38 19.19 16.02
N ASP A 445 -18.43 20.09 15.89
CA ASP A 445 -17.69 20.42 14.67
C ASP A 445 -16.60 19.40 14.31
N GLY A 446 -16.29 18.48 15.23
CA GLY A 446 -15.26 17.45 15.09
C GLY A 446 -13.87 17.88 15.58
N VAL A 447 -13.74 19.05 16.20
CA VAL A 447 -12.47 19.53 16.79
C VAL A 447 -12.30 18.94 18.19
N THR A 448 -11.10 18.42 18.48
CA THR A 448 -10.77 17.84 19.77
C THR A 448 -10.51 18.89 20.85
N ALA A 449 -10.64 18.51 22.11
CA ALA A 449 -9.95 19.18 23.20
C ALA A 449 -8.44 19.23 22.90
N GLU A 450 -7.72 20.12 23.60
CA GLU A 450 -6.27 20.26 23.42
C GLU A 450 -5.54 18.99 23.89
N VAL A 451 -4.68 18.45 23.04
CA VAL A 451 -3.82 17.30 23.32
C VAL A 451 -2.42 17.82 23.58
N PRO A 452 -1.82 17.51 24.74
CA PRO A 452 -0.46 17.94 25.03
C PRO A 452 0.54 17.49 23.96
N ARG A 453 1.56 18.28 23.71
CA ARG A 453 2.63 17.94 22.76
C ARG A 453 3.82 17.30 23.49
N PRO A 454 4.54 16.37 22.84
CA PRO A 454 5.84 15.94 23.32
C PRO A 454 6.77 17.15 23.46
N ALA A 455 7.47 17.27 24.58
CA ALA A 455 8.40 18.37 24.81
C ALA A 455 9.47 18.42 23.71
N ALA A 456 9.69 19.57 23.09
CA ALA A 456 10.66 19.74 22.01
C ALA A 456 12.12 19.56 22.45
N GLY A 457 12.39 19.77 23.76
CA GLY A 457 13.72 19.64 24.35
C GLY A 457 13.63 19.19 25.82
N GLY A 458 14.77 18.88 26.44
CA GLY A 458 14.84 18.40 27.82
C GLY A 458 14.60 16.89 27.96
N ALA A 459 14.25 16.47 29.20
CA ALA A 459 13.92 15.08 29.52
C ALA A 459 12.67 14.65 28.71
N CYS A 460 12.63 13.37 28.33
CA CYS A 460 11.48 12.79 27.68
C CYS A 460 10.63 12.08 28.73
N ASP A 461 9.81 12.85 29.44
CA ASP A 461 9.03 12.35 30.56
C ASP A 461 7.62 11.89 30.17
N ALA A 462 7.15 12.28 28.97
CA ALA A 462 5.88 11.86 28.40
C ALA A 462 5.93 11.91 26.87
N TRP A 463 5.16 11.03 26.24
CA TRP A 463 4.93 11.05 24.78
C TRP A 463 3.43 10.86 24.48
N PRO A 464 2.65 11.95 24.53
CA PRO A 464 1.21 11.90 24.27
C PRO A 464 0.91 11.52 22.83
N VAL A 465 -0.10 10.64 22.65
CA VAL A 465 -0.64 10.21 21.36
C VAL A 465 -2.16 10.21 21.41
N ILE A 466 -2.80 10.32 20.27
CA ILE A 466 -4.22 10.06 20.11
C ILE A 466 -4.44 8.63 19.59
N GLN A 467 -5.34 7.91 20.25
CA GLN A 467 -5.81 6.62 19.79
C GLN A 467 -7.23 6.79 19.26
N LEU A 468 -7.39 6.47 17.99
CA LEU A 468 -8.67 6.60 17.28
C LEU A 468 -9.18 5.21 16.89
N ARG A 469 -10.51 5.07 16.82
CA ARG A 469 -11.18 3.89 16.27
C ARG A 469 -12.10 4.30 15.15
N SER A 470 -11.97 3.64 14.00
CA SER A 470 -12.86 3.85 12.87
C SER A 470 -14.26 3.26 13.11
N SER A 471 -15.27 3.88 12.49
CA SER A 471 -16.68 3.50 12.56
C SER A 471 -16.98 2.15 11.93
N GLU A 472 -18.00 1.45 12.45
CA GLU A 472 -18.54 0.24 11.87
C GLU A 472 -19.18 0.44 10.49
N ARG A 473 -19.41 1.68 10.09
CA ARG A 473 -20.02 2.06 8.80
C ARG A 473 -19.04 2.04 7.61
N ILE A 474 -17.73 1.93 7.88
CA ILE A 474 -16.71 1.80 6.82
C ILE A 474 -16.12 0.38 6.79
N VAL A 475 -15.44 0.02 5.72
CA VAL A 475 -14.89 -1.33 5.53
C VAL A 475 -13.71 -1.61 6.47
N GLU A 476 -12.81 -0.64 6.63
CA GLU A 476 -11.61 -0.77 7.46
C GLU A 476 -11.92 -0.37 8.91
N LYS A 477 -12.22 -1.38 9.74
CA LYS A 477 -12.65 -1.23 11.14
C LYS A 477 -11.52 -1.61 12.08
N HIS A 478 -10.77 -0.64 12.56
CA HIS A 478 -9.69 -0.90 13.51
C HIS A 478 -9.38 0.32 14.37
N ALA A 479 -8.64 0.10 15.45
CA ALA A 479 -8.07 1.17 16.26
C ALA A 479 -6.61 1.39 15.88
N PHE A 480 -6.14 2.64 15.91
CA PHE A 480 -4.80 3.04 15.53
C PHE A 480 -4.30 4.22 16.35
N LEU A 481 -2.99 4.48 16.32
CA LEU A 481 -2.34 5.56 17.05
C LEU A 481 -1.80 6.62 16.09
N LEU A 482 -2.02 7.87 16.42
CA LEU A 482 -1.42 9.02 15.75
C LEU A 482 -0.63 9.86 16.74
N THR A 483 0.54 10.38 16.33
CA THR A 483 1.38 11.29 17.09
C THR A 483 1.61 12.60 16.33
N ASP A 484 1.72 13.72 17.06
CA ASP A 484 2.08 15.01 16.49
C ASP A 484 3.61 15.15 16.40
N LEU A 485 4.15 15.19 15.20
CA LEU A 485 5.56 15.47 14.91
C LEU A 485 5.78 16.88 14.34
N GLY A 486 4.79 17.77 14.49
CA GLY A 486 4.89 19.16 14.05
C GLY A 486 4.26 19.45 12.68
N GLU A 487 3.75 18.45 12.00
CA GLU A 487 3.11 18.57 10.67
C GLU A 487 1.59 18.83 10.79
N LEU A 488 0.92 19.28 9.70
CA LEU A 488 -0.53 19.40 9.69
C LEU A 488 -1.23 18.05 9.81
N ALA A 489 -0.72 17.02 9.13
CA ALA A 489 -1.23 15.66 9.26
C ALA A 489 -0.42 14.91 10.33
N PRO A 490 -1.03 14.42 11.39
CA PRO A 490 -0.32 13.65 12.42
C PRO A 490 0.17 12.31 11.86
N THR A 491 1.24 11.81 12.45
CA THR A 491 1.97 10.62 12.00
C THR A 491 1.33 9.35 12.55
N HIS A 492 1.07 8.37 11.67
CA HIS A 492 0.55 7.05 12.03
C HIS A 492 1.65 6.15 12.60
N LEU A 493 1.38 5.48 13.73
CA LEU A 493 2.31 4.57 14.40
C LEU A 493 1.90 3.11 14.18
N THR A 494 2.85 2.30 13.74
CA THR A 494 2.68 0.87 13.53
C THR A 494 3.76 0.05 14.23
N TYR A 495 3.56 -1.25 14.31
CA TYR A 495 4.46 -2.18 14.98
C TYR A 495 4.56 -3.50 14.21
N MET A 496 5.77 -4.03 14.12
CA MET A 496 6.05 -5.37 13.60
C MET A 496 6.76 -6.18 14.68
N PRO A 497 6.11 -7.24 15.20
CA PRO A 497 6.67 -8.06 16.28
C PRO A 497 7.89 -8.85 15.81
N LYS A 498 8.64 -9.38 16.77
CA LYS A 498 9.77 -10.29 16.55
C LYS A 498 9.39 -11.42 15.59
N PRO A 499 10.29 -11.81 14.67
CA PRO A 499 10.04 -12.93 13.78
C PRO A 499 9.97 -14.21 14.60
N GLY A 500 8.84 -14.93 14.55
CA GLY A 500 8.75 -16.28 15.10
C GLY A 500 9.62 -17.25 14.29
N ARG A 501 10.07 -18.35 14.92
CA ARG A 501 10.83 -19.39 14.21
C ARG A 501 9.99 -19.96 13.07
N GLY A 502 10.56 -19.98 11.85
CA GLY A 502 9.91 -20.55 10.68
C GLY A 502 8.71 -19.77 10.10
N THR A 503 8.40 -18.58 10.62
CA THR A 503 7.32 -17.74 10.07
C THR A 503 7.88 -16.62 9.20
N PRO A 504 7.22 -16.28 8.07
CA PRO A 504 7.57 -15.12 7.27
C PRO A 504 7.49 -13.82 8.08
N ALA A 505 8.20 -12.78 7.65
CA ALA A 505 8.00 -11.45 8.19
C ALA A 505 6.53 -11.03 8.01
N ARG A 506 5.92 -10.58 9.09
CA ARG A 506 4.53 -10.11 9.07
C ARG A 506 4.51 -8.67 8.55
N GLN A 507 3.35 -8.25 8.07
CA GLN A 507 3.13 -6.84 7.77
C GLN A 507 3.05 -6.03 9.06
N PRO A 508 3.39 -4.73 9.04
CA PRO A 508 3.12 -3.84 10.14
C PRO A 508 1.66 -3.95 10.59
N ARG A 509 1.45 -3.92 11.89
CA ARG A 509 0.15 -3.95 12.55
C ARG A 509 -0.06 -2.63 13.27
N GLU A 510 -1.30 -2.35 13.62
CA GLU A 510 -1.62 -1.23 14.48
C GLU A 510 -0.91 -1.33 15.85
N ALA A 511 -0.42 -0.21 16.33
CA ALA A 511 0.38 -0.14 17.56
C ALA A 511 -0.47 -0.07 18.85
N THR A 512 -1.70 -0.57 18.82
CA THR A 512 -2.66 -0.50 19.94
C THR A 512 -2.60 -1.68 20.91
N GLY A 513 -1.93 -2.77 20.52
CA GLY A 513 -1.79 -3.95 21.36
C GLY A 513 -0.72 -3.80 22.46
N PRO A 514 -0.77 -4.60 23.55
CA PRO A 514 0.14 -4.47 24.69
C PRO A 514 1.61 -4.61 24.30
N ASP A 515 1.97 -5.60 23.48
CA ASP A 515 3.36 -5.78 23.03
C ASP A 515 3.88 -4.59 22.23
N ALA A 516 3.01 -4.00 21.41
CA ALA A 516 3.35 -2.82 20.63
C ALA A 516 3.55 -1.58 21.52
N LEU A 517 2.66 -1.38 22.49
CA LEU A 517 2.78 -0.29 23.45
C LEU A 517 4.07 -0.38 24.28
N LEU A 518 4.44 -1.59 24.74
CA LEU A 518 5.73 -1.82 25.43
C LEU A 518 6.93 -1.52 24.54
N ALA A 519 6.89 -1.94 23.27
CA ALA A 519 7.96 -1.62 22.32
C ALA A 519 8.06 -0.11 22.06
N TRP A 520 6.93 0.58 21.93
CA TRP A 520 6.89 2.02 21.73
C TRP A 520 7.32 2.80 22.97
N ALA A 521 7.02 2.33 24.18
CA ALA A 521 7.43 3.00 25.41
C ALA A 521 8.95 3.27 25.45
N ARG A 522 9.74 2.33 24.92
CA ARG A 522 11.21 2.44 24.92
C ARG A 522 11.80 3.21 23.75
N THR A 523 11.03 3.42 22.70
CA THR A 523 11.50 4.04 21.44
C THR A 523 10.83 5.37 21.14
N ALA A 524 9.75 5.73 21.83
CA ALA A 524 8.99 6.94 21.56
C ALA A 524 9.83 8.22 21.60
N CYS A 525 10.77 8.32 22.55
CA CYS A 525 11.63 9.50 22.67
C CYS A 525 12.50 9.76 21.44
N SER A 526 12.85 8.72 20.68
CA SER A 526 13.60 8.86 19.44
C SER A 526 12.80 9.52 18.31
N LEU A 527 11.46 9.55 18.42
CA LEU A 527 10.59 10.22 17.44
C LEU A 527 10.85 11.73 17.34
N ARG A 528 11.47 12.36 18.37
CA ARG A 528 11.89 13.76 18.29
C ARG A 528 12.78 14.06 17.09
N THR A 529 13.64 13.12 16.73
CA THR A 529 14.59 13.28 15.62
C THR A 529 13.89 13.27 14.25
N LEU A 530 12.62 12.89 14.22
CA LEU A 530 11.80 12.81 13.02
C LEU A 530 10.89 14.04 12.82
N ALA A 531 10.82 14.92 13.82
CA ALA A 531 9.95 16.10 13.77
C ALA A 531 10.31 17.03 12.59
N GLY A 532 9.28 17.58 11.92
CA GLY A 532 9.46 18.48 10.79
C GLY A 532 9.96 17.84 9.49
N SER A 533 10.00 16.50 9.42
CA SER A 533 10.52 15.78 8.26
C SER A 533 9.44 15.30 7.27
N GLY A 534 8.18 15.71 7.44
CA GLY A 534 7.05 15.29 6.58
C GLY A 534 6.71 13.81 6.74
N VAL A 535 6.75 13.30 7.96
CA VAL A 535 6.55 11.88 8.26
C VAL A 535 5.08 11.51 8.18
N ARG A 536 4.76 10.56 7.31
CA ARG A 536 3.43 9.98 7.17
C ARG A 536 3.16 8.88 8.20
N SER A 537 4.13 7.98 8.36
CA SER A 537 4.01 6.83 9.26
C SER A 537 5.35 6.41 9.81
N VAL A 538 5.36 5.85 11.02
CA VAL A 538 6.54 5.24 11.63
C VAL A 538 6.22 3.81 12.04
N ASN A 539 7.09 2.88 11.66
CA ASN A 539 6.98 1.48 12.02
C ASN A 539 8.13 1.08 12.95
N ASN A 540 7.79 0.49 14.10
CA ASN A 540 8.73 -0.18 14.96
C ASN A 540 8.81 -1.67 14.60
N TRP A 541 9.94 -2.10 14.08
CA TRP A 541 10.18 -3.50 13.75
C TRP A 541 11.20 -4.13 14.69
N ALA A 542 10.77 -5.04 15.57
CA ALA A 542 11.66 -5.88 16.35
C ALA A 542 12.24 -6.96 15.43
N PHE A 543 13.47 -6.76 14.90
CA PHE A 543 14.04 -7.65 13.89
C PHE A 543 14.88 -8.80 14.46
N ALA A 544 15.38 -8.65 15.70
CA ALA A 544 16.16 -9.68 16.39
C ALA A 544 15.99 -9.60 17.90
N GLU A 545 16.20 -10.77 18.54
CA GLU A 545 16.39 -10.91 19.99
C GLU A 545 17.75 -11.55 20.23
N GLN A 546 18.50 -11.01 21.17
CA GLN A 546 19.84 -11.48 21.49
C GLN A 546 19.96 -11.81 22.98
N LYS A 547 20.42 -13.02 23.29
CA LYS A 547 20.86 -13.37 24.65
C LYS A 547 22.12 -12.60 24.99
N LEU A 548 22.10 -11.94 26.13
CA LEU A 548 23.26 -11.18 26.61
C LEU A 548 24.27 -12.09 27.31
N PRO A 549 25.58 -11.80 27.17
CA PRO A 549 26.60 -12.49 27.93
C PRO A 549 26.38 -12.33 29.44
N GLU A 550 26.76 -13.36 30.22
CA GLU A 550 26.88 -13.35 31.69
C GLU A 550 25.57 -13.28 32.48
N GLY A 551 24.45 -12.78 31.94
CA GLY A 551 23.24 -12.54 32.76
C GLY A 551 22.05 -13.44 32.42
N GLY A 552 22.08 -14.17 31.29
CA GLY A 552 20.95 -14.97 30.85
C GLY A 552 19.71 -14.16 30.41
N THR A 553 19.77 -12.85 30.51
CA THR A 553 18.74 -11.92 30.00
C THR A 553 18.86 -11.74 28.50
N SER A 554 17.77 -11.24 27.88
CA SER A 554 17.74 -10.94 26.45
C SER A 554 17.57 -9.44 26.23
N ALA A 555 18.13 -8.97 25.11
CA ALA A 555 17.92 -7.63 24.58
C ALA A 555 17.23 -7.71 23.22
N ASP A 556 16.45 -6.70 22.90
CA ASP A 556 15.78 -6.57 21.60
C ASP A 556 16.51 -5.58 20.70
N TRP A 557 16.50 -5.90 19.41
CA TRP A 557 16.98 -5.01 18.36
C TRP A 557 15.79 -4.55 17.53
N VAL A 558 15.59 -3.23 17.51
CA VAL A 558 14.45 -2.60 16.85
C VAL A 558 14.93 -1.66 15.77
N CYS A 559 14.25 -1.72 14.64
CA CYS A 559 14.37 -0.76 13.58
C CYS A 559 13.14 0.14 13.56
N THR A 560 13.30 1.40 13.91
CA THR A 560 12.26 2.43 13.83
C THR A 560 12.41 3.13 12.49
N ARG A 561 11.48 2.87 11.57
CA ARG A 561 11.48 3.42 10.22
C ARG A 561 10.38 4.46 10.06
N ALA A 562 10.75 5.66 9.67
CA ALA A 562 9.85 6.68 9.19
C ALA A 562 9.68 6.58 7.67
N ASP A 563 8.43 6.59 7.21
CA ASP A 563 8.09 6.82 5.81
C ASP A 563 7.44 8.21 5.69
N THR A 564 7.95 9.01 4.75
CA THR A 564 7.46 10.37 4.52
C THR A 564 6.38 10.37 3.43
N TRP A 565 5.59 11.44 3.36
CA TRP A 565 4.65 11.65 2.26
C TRP A 565 5.32 11.66 0.88
N ARG A 566 6.62 11.91 0.83
CA ARG A 566 7.44 11.98 -0.37
C ARG A 566 8.06 10.64 -0.77
N GLY A 567 8.18 9.71 0.18
CA GLY A 567 8.82 8.42 -0.02
C GLY A 567 9.63 7.95 1.19
N PRO A 568 10.74 7.21 0.98
CA PRO A 568 11.59 6.75 2.06
C PRO A 568 12.06 7.90 2.95
N GLY A 569 12.07 7.66 4.26
CA GLY A 569 12.55 8.62 5.24
C GLY A 569 13.68 8.04 6.09
N ARG A 570 13.76 8.53 7.32
CA ARG A 570 14.81 8.19 8.28
C ARG A 570 14.59 6.83 8.92
N VAL A 571 15.68 6.12 9.18
CA VAL A 571 15.71 4.84 9.88
C VAL A 571 16.65 4.93 11.06
N LEU A 572 16.13 4.59 12.25
CA LEU A 572 16.91 4.46 13.48
C LEU A 572 17.00 2.99 13.86
N VAL A 573 18.20 2.46 14.00
CA VAL A 573 18.39 1.13 14.58
C VAL A 573 18.69 1.29 16.06
N GLN A 574 17.94 0.58 16.90
CA GLN A 574 17.95 0.77 18.36
C GLN A 574 18.20 -0.56 19.07
N PHE A 575 19.03 -0.50 20.10
CA PHE A 575 19.31 -1.60 21.02
C PHE A 575 18.56 -1.38 22.32
N LEU A 576 17.70 -2.32 22.68
CA LEU A 576 16.86 -2.33 23.85
C LEU A 576 17.46 -3.29 24.90
N ALA A 577 18.43 -2.83 25.67
CA ALA A 577 18.98 -3.59 26.80
C ALA A 577 17.91 -3.88 27.86
N PRO A 578 18.07 -4.88 28.73
CA PRO A 578 17.21 -5.05 29.89
C PRO A 578 17.10 -3.74 30.66
N ALA A 579 15.91 -3.38 31.07
CA ALA A 579 15.60 -2.10 31.67
C ALA A 579 14.85 -2.26 33.00
N ALA A 580 15.04 -1.33 33.92
CA ALA A 580 14.35 -1.31 35.21
C ALA A 580 12.89 -0.80 35.03
N SER A 581 12.67 0.08 34.07
CA SER A 581 11.35 0.63 33.74
C SER A 581 10.98 0.35 32.28
N PRO A 582 9.68 0.12 31.97
CA PRO A 582 9.20 0.04 30.58
C PRO A 582 9.53 1.29 29.75
N ALA A 583 9.71 2.43 30.37
CA ALA A 583 10.01 3.71 29.70
C ALA A 583 11.52 4.00 29.57
N ASP A 584 12.41 3.15 30.10
CA ASP A 584 13.85 3.35 29.94
C ASP A 584 14.21 3.39 28.46
N PRO A 585 14.86 4.46 27.94
CA PRO A 585 15.03 4.65 26.51
C PRO A 585 15.98 3.61 25.91
N ALA A 586 15.70 3.25 24.66
CA ALA A 586 16.61 2.46 23.85
C ALA A 586 17.85 3.27 23.44
N THR A 587 18.95 2.57 23.18
CA THR A 587 20.17 3.18 22.63
C THR A 587 20.09 3.18 21.10
N VAL A 588 20.15 4.35 20.47
CA VAL A 588 20.28 4.46 19.01
C VAL A 588 21.71 4.06 18.63
N VAL A 589 21.85 3.04 17.81
CA VAL A 589 23.14 2.47 17.39
C VAL A 589 23.46 2.76 15.92
N ALA A 590 22.46 3.12 15.13
CA ALA A 590 22.63 3.56 13.75
C ALA A 590 21.48 4.47 13.31
N ASP A 591 21.78 5.39 12.41
CA ASP A 591 20.88 6.38 11.87
C ASP A 591 21.15 6.59 10.37
N ARG A 592 20.12 6.49 9.54
CA ARG A 592 20.21 6.60 8.08
C ARG A 592 19.00 7.33 7.50
N ASP A 593 19.27 8.26 6.60
CA ASP A 593 18.24 8.98 5.85
C ASP A 593 18.01 8.37 4.45
N ASP A 594 16.85 8.63 3.87
CA ASP A 594 16.45 8.30 2.50
C ASP A 594 16.75 6.84 2.07
N THR A 595 16.52 5.90 2.96
CA THR A 595 16.89 4.50 2.75
C THR A 595 15.68 3.57 2.62
N ALA A 596 15.84 2.50 1.83
CA ALA A 596 14.89 1.38 1.81
C ALA A 596 15.08 0.41 3.00
N LEU A 597 16.08 0.60 3.85
CA LEU A 597 16.36 -0.24 5.01
C LEU A 597 15.13 -0.37 5.92
N CYS A 598 14.91 -1.55 6.47
CA CYS A 598 13.78 -1.87 7.33
C CYS A 598 12.39 -1.71 6.69
N SER A 599 12.31 -1.48 5.39
CA SER A 599 11.06 -1.55 4.63
C SER A 599 10.79 -2.98 4.17
N LYS A 600 9.61 -3.21 3.60
CA LYS A 600 9.29 -4.48 2.93
C LYS A 600 10.26 -4.86 1.80
N PHE A 601 11.05 -3.92 1.29
CA PHE A 601 12.06 -4.12 0.26
C PHE A 601 13.49 -4.18 0.78
N GLY A 602 13.71 -3.84 2.06
CA GLY A 602 15.04 -3.78 2.68
C GLY A 602 15.05 -4.48 4.04
N GLN A 603 14.59 -5.74 4.09
CA GLN A 603 14.50 -6.52 5.33
C GLN A 603 15.82 -7.14 5.79
N HIS A 604 16.90 -6.94 5.06
CA HIS A 604 18.22 -7.42 5.46
C HIS A 604 18.93 -6.33 6.27
N VAL A 605 19.03 -6.55 7.56
CA VAL A 605 19.62 -5.62 8.53
C VAL A 605 20.68 -6.35 9.33
N LEU A 606 21.81 -5.70 9.52
CA LEU A 606 22.86 -6.06 10.50
C LEU A 606 23.22 -4.79 11.25
N ALA A 607 23.22 -4.86 12.58
CA ALA A 607 23.68 -3.76 13.44
C ALA A 607 24.54 -4.28 14.57
N GLY A 608 25.34 -3.40 15.16
CA GLY A 608 26.20 -3.72 16.28
C GLY A 608 26.27 -2.61 17.30
N THR A 609 26.68 -2.95 18.53
CA THR A 609 26.93 -1.99 19.60
C THR A 609 27.95 -2.54 20.60
N HIS A 610 28.57 -1.63 21.33
CA HIS A 610 29.32 -1.98 22.53
C HIS A 610 28.38 -2.04 23.73
N TRP A 611 28.50 -3.08 24.53
CA TRP A 611 27.67 -3.28 25.70
C TRP A 611 28.54 -3.70 26.90
N ARG A 612 28.23 -3.13 28.07
CA ARG A 612 28.89 -3.44 29.33
C ARG A 612 28.03 -4.34 30.17
N ALA A 613 28.55 -5.52 30.53
CA ALA A 613 27.89 -6.43 31.48
C ALA A 613 27.98 -5.92 32.93
N ASP A 614 27.13 -6.46 33.80
CA ASP A 614 27.11 -6.13 35.23
C ASP A 614 28.45 -6.42 35.93
N SER A 615 29.19 -7.39 35.42
CA SER A 615 30.56 -7.70 35.85
C SER A 615 31.59 -6.59 35.53
N GLY A 616 31.18 -5.55 34.76
CA GLY A 616 32.06 -4.51 34.25
C GLY A 616 32.79 -4.84 32.95
N ARG A 617 32.66 -6.07 32.43
CA ARG A 617 33.29 -6.49 31.18
C ARG A 617 32.55 -5.94 29.95
N TRP A 618 33.30 -5.56 28.95
CA TRP A 618 32.78 -5.06 27.70
C TRP A 618 32.68 -6.14 26.63
N TYR A 619 31.67 -6.02 25.78
CA TYR A 619 31.39 -6.89 24.66
C TYR A 619 30.99 -6.09 23.44
N VAL A 620 31.38 -6.54 22.26
CA VAL A 620 30.77 -6.16 21.00
C VAL A 620 29.61 -7.13 20.77
N LEU A 621 28.43 -6.59 20.63
CA LEU A 621 27.22 -7.30 20.27
C LEU A 621 26.87 -7.02 18.80
N GLY A 622 26.44 -8.04 18.08
CA GLY A 622 25.93 -7.89 16.72
C GLY A 622 24.63 -8.67 16.55
N ALA A 623 23.67 -8.08 15.86
CA ALA A 623 22.43 -8.76 15.53
C ALA A 623 22.01 -8.47 14.09
N GLY A 624 21.57 -9.51 13.42
CA GLY A 624 21.03 -9.47 12.07
C GLY A 624 19.59 -9.93 12.00
N SER A 625 18.90 -9.51 10.97
CA SER A 625 17.55 -9.98 10.68
C SER A 625 17.52 -11.46 10.32
N ARG A 626 16.32 -12.03 10.24
CA ARG A 626 16.07 -13.49 10.10
C ARG A 626 16.81 -14.20 8.94
N ALA A 627 17.22 -13.47 7.92
CA ALA A 627 17.94 -14.02 6.77
C ALA A 627 19.44 -14.25 7.05
N VAL A 628 19.96 -13.70 8.17
CA VAL A 628 21.35 -13.85 8.58
C VAL A 628 21.59 -15.26 9.12
N THR A 629 22.59 -15.92 8.57
CA THR A 629 23.00 -17.29 8.93
C THR A 629 24.29 -17.35 9.73
N GLY A 630 25.06 -16.26 9.76
CA GLY A 630 26.27 -16.12 10.56
C GLY A 630 26.77 -14.70 10.57
N ILE A 631 27.40 -14.28 11.67
CA ILE A 631 28.00 -12.96 11.84
C ILE A 631 29.48 -13.13 12.15
N ARG A 632 30.31 -12.28 11.58
CA ARG A 632 31.76 -12.21 11.80
C ARG A 632 32.16 -10.82 12.24
N ALA A 633 32.97 -10.76 13.27
CA ALA A 633 33.67 -9.54 13.71
C ALA A 633 35.12 -9.58 13.25
N THR A 634 35.61 -8.46 12.72
CA THR A 634 36.98 -8.24 12.27
C THR A 634 37.46 -6.89 12.78
N GLY A 635 38.78 -6.64 12.78
CA GLY A 635 39.42 -5.45 13.34
C GLY A 635 40.23 -5.81 14.57
N GLU A 636 40.19 -4.96 15.61
CA GLU A 636 40.92 -5.18 16.85
C GLU A 636 40.47 -6.43 17.60
N VAL A 637 39.21 -6.82 17.43
CA VAL A 637 38.67 -8.06 18.01
C VAL A 637 38.13 -8.93 16.89
N ARG A 638 38.41 -10.25 16.98
CA ARG A 638 37.97 -11.22 16.00
C ARG A 638 37.03 -12.25 16.65
N GLY A 639 35.94 -12.54 15.96
CA GLY A 639 34.99 -13.55 16.40
C GLY A 639 34.01 -13.93 15.28
N ALA A 640 33.36 -15.06 15.43
CA ALA A 640 32.32 -15.49 14.52
C ALA A 640 31.28 -16.30 15.29
N ALA A 641 30.02 -16.19 14.88
CA ALA A 641 28.92 -17.00 15.40
C ALA A 641 28.07 -17.50 14.23
N GLY A 642 27.58 -18.72 14.34
CA GLY A 642 26.51 -19.24 13.50
C GLY A 642 25.16 -18.72 13.99
N GLY A 643 24.37 -18.13 13.07
CA GLY A 643 23.07 -17.57 13.40
C GLY A 643 23.03 -16.05 13.35
N PRO A 644 21.88 -15.44 13.74
CA PRO A 644 21.65 -14.02 13.54
C PRO A 644 22.22 -13.13 14.67
N THR A 645 22.91 -13.68 15.67
CA THR A 645 23.48 -12.89 16.78
C THR A 645 24.91 -13.26 17.08
N LEU A 646 25.73 -12.27 17.47
CA LEU A 646 27.12 -12.41 17.88
C LEU A 646 27.36 -11.66 19.19
N ALA A 647 28.12 -12.25 20.10
CA ALA A 647 28.66 -11.58 21.28
C ALA A 647 30.14 -11.95 21.42
N VAL A 648 31.03 -10.95 21.42
CA VAL A 648 32.47 -11.15 21.56
C VAL A 648 33.01 -10.19 22.62
N ARG A 649 33.84 -10.71 23.53
CA ARG A 649 34.49 -9.87 24.54
C ARG A 649 35.46 -8.89 23.83
N ALA A 650 35.36 -7.61 24.16
CA ALA A 650 36.13 -6.55 23.54
C ALA A 650 36.50 -5.46 24.57
N PRO A 651 37.53 -4.66 24.34
CA PRO A 651 37.69 -3.37 25.01
C PRO A 651 36.50 -2.44 24.77
N ARG A 652 36.33 -1.41 25.60
CA ARG A 652 35.21 -0.47 25.52
C ARG A 652 35.08 0.19 24.15
N ASP A 653 36.22 0.62 23.59
CA ASP A 653 36.26 1.46 22.40
C ASP A 653 36.95 0.72 21.22
N ALA A 654 36.89 -0.64 21.23
CA ALA A 654 37.51 -1.45 20.18
C ALA A 654 36.92 -1.17 18.80
N ASP A 655 37.78 -0.91 17.81
CA ASP A 655 37.35 -0.77 16.43
C ASP A 655 37.06 -2.14 15.82
N VAL A 656 35.76 -2.43 15.59
CA VAL A 656 35.28 -3.74 15.14
C VAL A 656 34.29 -3.57 13.99
N GLU A 657 34.62 -4.15 12.86
CA GLU A 657 33.74 -4.24 11.71
C GLU A 657 32.92 -5.54 11.79
N LEU A 658 31.60 -5.43 11.61
CA LEU A 658 30.70 -6.56 11.57
C LEU A 658 30.22 -6.84 10.16
N THR A 659 30.33 -8.10 9.76
CA THR A 659 29.79 -8.61 8.49
C THR A 659 28.92 -9.84 8.75
N ALA A 660 27.87 -10.02 7.94
CA ALA A 660 26.97 -11.16 8.06
C ALA A 660 26.83 -11.89 6.72
N SER A 661 26.65 -13.21 6.80
CA SER A 661 26.28 -14.06 5.67
C SER A 661 24.76 -14.23 5.62
N LEU A 662 24.20 -14.17 4.42
CA LEU A 662 22.76 -14.38 4.18
C LEU A 662 22.46 -15.79 3.72
N ARG A 663 21.27 -16.30 4.05
CA ARG A 663 20.80 -17.64 3.67
C ARG A 663 20.76 -17.85 2.14
N GLU A 664 20.43 -16.81 1.40
CA GLU A 664 20.33 -16.84 -0.06
C GLU A 664 21.66 -16.57 -0.77
N GLY A 665 22.73 -16.48 -0.01
CA GLY A 665 24.04 -16.04 -0.48
C GLY A 665 24.20 -14.52 -0.41
N GLY A 666 25.44 -14.07 -0.41
CA GLY A 666 25.79 -12.65 -0.24
C GLY A 666 26.17 -12.29 1.20
N THR A 667 26.65 -11.07 1.37
CA THR A 667 27.12 -10.52 2.63
C THR A 667 26.44 -9.19 2.93
N LEU A 668 26.25 -8.88 4.21
CA LEU A 668 25.83 -7.59 4.75
C LEU A 668 26.98 -7.00 5.56
N THR A 669 27.12 -5.69 5.52
CA THR A 669 27.89 -4.91 6.50
C THR A 669 26.95 -4.29 7.52
N ALA A 670 27.45 -4.06 8.74
CA ALA A 670 26.65 -3.40 9.75
C ALA A 670 26.26 -1.98 9.33
N VAL A 671 25.05 -1.57 9.71
CA VAL A 671 24.60 -0.17 9.61
C VAL A 671 25.19 0.59 10.79
N HIS A 672 25.80 1.74 10.53
CA HIS A 672 26.41 2.61 11.54
C HIS A 672 25.65 3.91 11.70
#